data_738e3604d04e35c5616ccc570e11a8de
#
_entry.id   738e3604d04e35c5616ccc570e11a8de
#
_cell.length_a   1.000
_cell.length_b   1.000
_cell.length_c   1.000
_cell.angle_alpha   90.00
_cell.angle_beta   90.00
_cell.angle_gamma   90.00
#
_symmetry.space_group_name_H-M   'P 1'
#
loop_
_entity.id
_entity.type
_entity.pdbx_description
1 polymer ?
#
loop_
_entity_poly.entity_id
_entity_poly.type
_entity_poly.pdbx_seq_one_letter_code
_entity_poly.pdbx_strand_id
1 'polypeptide(L)'
;MNEKKVYSYEWAGRPLVIEVGQLAKQANGAVLVRYGDTSVLATATMSKSPKPLDFFPLTVNYEERLYAAGKIPGGFIKREGRPSEKAILASRLIDRPIRPMFPDGFRNEVQVISMVMSNDPDCTSEMAAMVGSSLALAISDIPFDGPIAGVQVGYIDGEFIVNPTVEQSNHSTIHLSVAGNKDAINMVEAGALEVPEEIMLEAIMFGHEEIKKIIAFQEQIVAEVGKEKLPVTLFEIDEAIQADIKATCETDMHDAIQTIEKHARDEAIQAVKDQVIASYEEQEADDETMKQVYTILDKMVKEEVRRQITEDKIRPDGRKLDEIRPLSSETGLLQRTHGSGLFTRGQTQALSICTLGALGDVQIIDGLGVEESKRFMHHYNFPQFSVGETGPIRGPGRREIGHGALGERALEAVIPDESVFPYTIRCVSEVLESNGSTSQASICASTLAMMDAGVPLKAPVAGIAMGLIKKGEYYSILTDIQGMEDHLGDMDFKVAGTAKGVTALQMDIKIDGLSRNILEEALTQAKVGRMHILESMLATLSEPRQKLSEFAPKIVIVKINPDKIRDVIGPGGKQINKIIEETGVKIDTEQDGTIYISSADEAMNARAKQIIEDIVREAKAGEYYLATVKRIEKFGAFCEIFPGKDGLLHISEIQEERTKQVEDVLKLGDELLVKVIEIDKQGRVNLSRKVVIQEEKERATQGK
;
A
#
# COMPACT_ATOMS: atom_id res chain seq x y z
N MET A 1 40.51 14.10 -19.68
CA MET A 1 39.03 14.15 -19.67
C MET A 1 38.60 12.72 -19.85
N ASN A 2 37.85 12.14 -18.91
CA ASN A 2 37.32 10.79 -19.10
C ASN A 2 36.36 10.82 -20.29
N GLU A 3 36.71 10.00 -21.31
CA GLU A 3 35.88 9.85 -22.50
C GLU A 3 34.56 9.14 -22.14
N LYS A 4 33.47 9.55 -22.73
CA LYS A 4 32.16 8.89 -22.57
C LYS A 4 32.29 7.45 -23.06
N LYS A 5 31.95 6.46 -22.22
CA LYS A 5 31.82 5.07 -22.60
C LYS A 5 30.36 4.66 -22.56
N VAL A 6 29.97 3.79 -23.48
CA VAL A 6 28.59 3.32 -23.66
C VAL A 6 28.59 1.80 -23.78
N TYR A 7 27.75 1.14 -23.00
CA TYR A 7 27.56 -0.31 -22.98
C TYR A 7 26.08 -0.63 -23.22
N SER A 8 25.80 -1.70 -23.93
CA SER A 8 24.46 -2.10 -24.29
C SER A 8 24.19 -3.56 -23.99
N TYR A 9 23.01 -3.86 -23.50
CA TYR A 9 22.51 -5.19 -23.21
C TYR A 9 21.02 -5.26 -23.57
N GLU A 10 20.51 -6.42 -24.00
CA GLU A 10 19.08 -6.63 -24.16
C GLU A 10 18.50 -7.24 -22.89
N TRP A 11 17.63 -6.50 -22.21
CA TRP A 11 17.01 -6.91 -20.96
C TRP A 11 15.50 -7.07 -21.12
N ALA A 12 15.01 -8.29 -20.95
CA ALA A 12 13.58 -8.61 -21.16
C ALA A 12 13.02 -8.05 -22.48
N GLY A 13 13.77 -8.23 -23.59
CA GLY A 13 13.38 -7.79 -24.93
C GLY A 13 13.48 -6.28 -25.17
N ARG A 14 14.07 -5.51 -24.24
CA ARG A 14 14.22 -4.05 -24.34
C ARG A 14 15.68 -3.64 -24.15
N PRO A 15 16.14 -2.55 -24.80
CA PRO A 15 17.53 -2.10 -24.67
C PRO A 15 17.81 -1.53 -23.28
N LEU A 16 18.86 -2.06 -22.64
CA LEU A 16 19.49 -1.48 -21.45
C LEU A 16 20.82 -0.87 -21.88
N VAL A 17 20.96 0.44 -21.75
CA VAL A 17 22.17 1.18 -22.14
C VAL A 17 22.75 1.88 -20.92
N ILE A 18 24.04 1.68 -20.67
CA ILE A 18 24.77 2.28 -19.57
C ILE A 18 25.79 3.28 -20.13
N GLU A 19 25.73 4.53 -19.66
CA GLU A 19 26.67 5.59 -20.03
C GLU A 19 27.52 6.00 -18.81
N VAL A 20 28.83 6.02 -18.95
CA VAL A 20 29.79 6.35 -17.89
C VAL A 20 30.74 7.47 -18.35
N GLY A 21 31.20 8.30 -17.42
CA GLY A 21 32.28 9.28 -17.63
C GLY A 21 31.84 10.65 -18.12
N GLN A 22 30.55 10.88 -18.44
CA GLN A 22 30.04 12.15 -18.92
C GLN A 22 29.43 13.04 -17.82
N LEU A 23 28.56 12.47 -16.98
CA LEU A 23 27.74 13.19 -16.02
C LEU A 23 28.29 13.08 -14.59
N ALA A 24 27.94 14.01 -13.72
CA ALA A 24 28.18 14.01 -12.28
C ALA A 24 29.61 13.64 -11.84
N LYS A 25 30.62 14.21 -12.49
CA LYS A 25 32.05 13.84 -12.35
C LYS A 25 32.65 14.10 -10.96
N GLN A 26 31.96 14.82 -10.08
CA GLN A 26 32.43 15.05 -8.70
C GLN A 26 32.00 13.94 -7.73
N ALA A 27 31.05 13.08 -8.11
CA ALA A 27 30.72 11.89 -7.34
C ALA A 27 31.86 10.85 -7.44
N ASN A 28 31.98 9.98 -6.44
CA ASN A 28 32.92 8.86 -6.48
C ASN A 28 32.64 7.92 -7.64
N GLY A 29 31.33 7.65 -7.90
CA GLY A 29 30.83 6.95 -9.06
C GLY A 29 29.54 7.58 -9.59
N ALA A 30 29.35 7.56 -10.92
CA ALA A 30 28.15 8.07 -11.58
C ALA A 30 27.89 7.32 -12.89
N VAL A 31 26.64 6.93 -13.10
CA VAL A 31 26.18 6.26 -14.32
C VAL A 31 24.82 6.83 -14.76
N LEU A 32 24.61 6.94 -16.07
CA LEU A 32 23.29 7.16 -16.66
C LEU A 32 22.81 5.82 -17.20
N VAL A 33 21.72 5.31 -16.65
CA VAL A 33 21.05 4.09 -17.11
C VAL A 33 19.89 4.48 -17.98
N ARG A 34 19.79 3.87 -19.16
CA ARG A 34 18.62 3.94 -20.03
C ARG A 34 18.04 2.54 -20.19
N TYR A 35 16.79 2.37 -19.84
CA TYR A 35 16.05 1.13 -20.06
C TYR A 35 14.83 1.46 -20.90
N GLY A 36 14.85 1.08 -22.16
CA GLY A 36 13.93 1.66 -23.14
C GLY A 36 14.06 3.19 -23.16
N ASP A 37 12.94 3.89 -23.03
CA ASP A 37 12.89 5.36 -22.93
C ASP A 37 13.00 5.89 -21.47
N THR A 38 13.05 5.01 -20.47
CA THR A 38 13.36 5.40 -19.09
C THR A 38 14.84 5.73 -18.95
N SER A 39 15.14 6.86 -18.30
CA SER A 39 16.51 7.29 -18.01
C SER A 39 16.68 7.66 -16.53
N VAL A 40 17.66 7.05 -15.86
CA VAL A 40 17.99 7.28 -14.46
C VAL A 40 19.45 7.66 -14.32
N LEU A 41 19.74 8.82 -13.72
CA LEU A 41 21.10 9.18 -13.29
C LEU A 41 21.30 8.68 -11.86
N ALA A 42 22.20 7.72 -11.68
CA ALA A 42 22.59 7.20 -10.38
C ALA A 42 24.00 7.67 -10.00
N THR A 43 24.17 8.12 -8.76
CA THR A 43 25.44 8.62 -8.21
C THR A 43 25.73 8.00 -6.85
N ALA A 44 26.99 7.78 -6.54
CA ALA A 44 27.46 7.34 -5.25
C ALA A 44 28.57 8.27 -4.74
N THR A 45 28.44 8.71 -3.49
CA THR A 45 29.43 9.56 -2.82
C THR A 45 29.72 9.03 -1.42
N MET A 46 30.96 9.20 -0.95
CA MET A 46 31.42 8.76 0.36
C MET A 46 32.12 9.91 1.11
N SER A 47 31.91 9.98 2.43
CA SER A 47 32.66 10.90 3.29
C SER A 47 34.15 10.53 3.36
N LYS A 48 35.04 11.53 3.52
CA LYS A 48 36.49 11.31 3.58
C LYS A 48 36.96 10.60 4.86
N SER A 49 36.17 10.67 5.92
CA SER A 49 36.49 10.09 7.22
C SER A 49 35.30 9.34 7.80
N PRO A 50 35.55 8.32 8.65
CA PRO A 50 34.47 7.64 9.40
C PRO A 50 33.66 8.62 10.26
N LYS A 51 32.40 8.32 10.45
CA LYS A 51 31.53 9.03 11.39
C LYS A 51 31.62 8.40 12.78
N PRO A 52 31.46 9.18 13.85
CA PRO A 52 31.41 8.66 15.22
C PRO A 52 30.05 8.01 15.53
N LEU A 53 29.74 6.95 14.80
CA LEU A 53 28.49 6.18 14.89
C LEU A 53 28.83 4.70 15.15
N ASP A 54 27.92 4.00 15.79
CA ASP A 54 27.97 2.56 16.05
C ASP A 54 27.42 1.70 14.91
N PHE A 55 26.86 2.32 13.88
CA PHE A 55 26.30 1.68 12.70
C PHE A 55 26.84 2.27 11.39
N PHE A 56 26.63 1.57 10.28
CA PHE A 56 26.99 2.03 8.94
C PHE A 56 25.98 3.09 8.42
N PRO A 57 26.41 4.36 8.23
CA PRO A 57 25.53 5.45 7.78
C PRO A 57 25.37 5.46 6.26
N LEU A 58 24.55 4.55 5.74
CA LEU A 58 24.13 4.54 4.33
C LEU A 58 22.79 5.27 4.16
N THR A 59 22.74 6.17 3.19
CA THR A 59 21.52 6.84 2.75
C THR A 59 21.28 6.59 1.26
N VAL A 60 20.16 5.96 0.92
CA VAL A 60 19.74 5.79 -0.45
C VAL A 60 18.49 6.67 -0.70
N ASN A 61 18.56 7.48 -1.76
CA ASN A 61 17.45 8.33 -2.22
C ASN A 61 17.09 7.99 -3.66
N TYR A 62 15.81 7.82 -3.88
CA TYR A 62 15.22 7.73 -5.20
C TYR A 62 14.37 8.99 -5.42
N GLU A 63 14.69 9.74 -6.47
CA GLU A 63 14.14 11.06 -6.72
C GLU A 63 13.25 11.03 -7.96
N GLU A 64 11.94 11.16 -7.76
CA GLU A 64 10.99 11.33 -8.84
C GLU A 64 10.96 12.81 -9.26
N ARG A 65 11.15 13.06 -10.55
CA ARG A 65 11.02 14.37 -11.15
C ARG A 65 9.87 14.36 -12.13
N LEU A 66 8.79 15.13 -11.88
CA LEU A 66 7.57 15.08 -12.69
C LEU A 66 7.81 15.48 -14.16
N TYR A 67 8.86 16.26 -14.46
CA TYR A 67 9.29 16.50 -15.83
C TYR A 67 9.66 15.22 -16.59
N ALA A 68 10.06 14.14 -15.89
CA ALA A 68 10.36 12.85 -16.51
C ALA A 68 9.15 12.23 -17.23
N ALA A 69 7.95 12.55 -16.78
CA ALA A 69 6.67 12.19 -17.42
C ALA A 69 6.01 13.37 -18.14
N GLY A 70 6.72 14.48 -18.38
CA GLY A 70 6.18 15.68 -19.03
C GLY A 70 5.15 16.42 -18.19
N LYS A 71 5.10 16.21 -16.87
CA LYS A 71 4.12 16.80 -15.95
C LYS A 71 4.68 18.00 -15.19
N ILE A 72 3.82 18.98 -14.90
CA ILE A 72 4.08 20.05 -13.93
C ILE A 72 3.41 19.62 -12.60
N PRO A 73 4.11 19.73 -11.44
CA PRO A 73 3.54 19.37 -10.15
C PRO A 73 2.17 20.00 -9.89
N GLY A 74 1.18 19.19 -9.45
CA GLY A 74 -0.20 19.62 -9.27
C GLY A 74 -0.39 20.63 -8.13
N GLY A 75 0.47 20.62 -7.11
CA GLY A 75 0.40 21.49 -5.94
C GLY A 75 0.55 22.98 -6.28
N PHE A 76 0.16 23.85 -5.35
CA PHE A 76 0.17 25.31 -5.54
C PHE A 76 1.55 25.88 -5.90
N ILE A 77 2.64 25.37 -5.29
CA ILE A 77 4.01 25.85 -5.50
C ILE A 77 4.57 25.43 -6.88
N LYS A 78 3.95 24.46 -7.56
CA LYS A 78 4.39 23.89 -8.84
C LYS A 78 5.84 23.37 -8.81
N ARG A 79 6.22 22.78 -7.69
CA ARG A 79 7.54 22.19 -7.45
C ARG A 79 7.37 20.93 -6.60
N GLU A 80 8.21 19.93 -6.85
CA GLU A 80 8.29 18.73 -6.01
C GLU A 80 8.66 19.11 -4.56
N GLY A 81 7.97 18.49 -3.61
CA GLY A 81 8.16 18.71 -2.18
C GLY A 81 8.91 17.54 -1.51
N ARG A 82 8.27 16.95 -0.51
CA ARG A 82 8.78 15.72 0.13
C ARG A 82 8.68 14.55 -0.85
N PRO A 83 9.57 13.54 -0.74
CA PRO A 83 9.47 12.33 -1.53
C PRO A 83 8.07 11.70 -1.41
N SER A 84 7.55 11.22 -2.53
CA SER A 84 6.30 10.46 -2.57
C SER A 84 6.44 9.14 -1.79
N GLU A 85 5.32 8.52 -1.44
CA GLU A 85 5.32 7.17 -0.86
C GLU A 85 6.08 6.19 -1.77
N LYS A 86 5.82 6.22 -3.08
CA LYS A 86 6.51 5.42 -4.09
C LYS A 86 8.02 5.66 -4.09
N ALA A 87 8.47 6.91 -4.02
CA ALA A 87 9.88 7.24 -3.97
C ALA A 87 10.57 6.71 -2.69
N ILE A 88 9.88 6.74 -1.55
CA ILE A 88 10.37 6.17 -0.30
C ILE A 88 10.47 4.65 -0.40
N LEU A 89 9.47 3.98 -0.97
CA LEU A 89 9.47 2.52 -1.17
C LEU A 89 10.57 2.09 -2.14
N ALA A 90 10.75 2.80 -3.25
CA ALA A 90 11.84 2.55 -4.20
C ALA A 90 13.22 2.76 -3.54
N SER A 91 13.38 3.80 -2.71
CA SER A 91 14.62 4.00 -1.93
C SER A 91 14.91 2.80 -1.03
N ARG A 92 13.90 2.25 -0.36
CA ARG A 92 14.02 1.06 0.49
C ARG A 92 14.32 -0.19 -0.31
N LEU A 93 13.69 -0.34 -1.47
CA LEU A 93 13.92 -1.46 -2.38
C LEU A 93 15.38 -1.53 -2.84
N ILE A 94 16.03 -0.38 -3.03
CA ILE A 94 17.44 -0.26 -3.43
C ILE A 94 18.38 -0.39 -2.23
N ASP A 95 18.07 0.22 -1.08
CA ASP A 95 18.89 0.20 0.14
C ASP A 95 19.13 -1.24 0.65
N ARG A 96 18.06 -2.03 0.71
CA ARG A 96 18.07 -3.36 1.34
C ARG A 96 19.08 -4.33 0.73
N PRO A 97 19.16 -4.54 -0.59
CA PRO A 97 20.15 -5.43 -1.19
C PRO A 97 21.58 -4.82 -1.26
N ILE A 98 21.72 -3.51 -1.18
CA ILE A 98 23.02 -2.82 -1.22
C ILE A 98 23.73 -2.85 0.13
N ARG A 99 22.99 -2.63 1.21
CA ARG A 99 23.53 -2.45 2.57
C ARG A 99 24.40 -3.61 3.05
N PRO A 100 24.03 -4.89 2.89
CA PRO A 100 24.84 -6.02 3.32
C PRO A 100 26.13 -6.23 2.50
N MET A 101 26.28 -5.51 1.37
CA MET A 101 27.47 -5.62 0.50
C MET A 101 28.63 -4.70 0.91
N PHE A 102 28.56 -4.09 2.09
CA PHE A 102 29.66 -3.30 2.65
C PHE A 102 30.35 -4.08 3.76
N PRO A 103 31.67 -3.86 3.96
CA PRO A 103 32.45 -4.56 4.98
C PRO A 103 31.90 -4.29 6.39
N ASP A 104 31.94 -5.30 7.24
CA ASP A 104 31.66 -5.12 8.67
C ASP A 104 32.63 -4.09 9.28
N GLY A 105 32.13 -3.27 10.21
CA GLY A 105 32.95 -2.21 10.82
C GLY A 105 33.15 -0.96 9.96
N PHE A 106 32.61 -0.91 8.74
CA PHE A 106 32.66 0.28 7.89
C PHE A 106 31.78 1.41 8.45
N ARG A 107 32.34 2.63 8.60
CA ARG A 107 31.70 3.77 9.28
C ARG A 107 31.74 5.08 8.48
N ASN A 108 32.30 5.10 7.27
CA ASN A 108 32.16 6.26 6.40
C ASN A 108 30.71 6.42 5.94
N GLU A 109 30.22 7.65 5.91
CA GLU A 109 28.89 7.95 5.38
C GLU A 109 28.90 7.75 3.87
N VAL A 110 27.94 6.96 3.37
CA VAL A 110 27.72 6.74 1.94
C VAL A 110 26.35 7.23 1.56
N GLN A 111 26.28 8.00 0.48
CA GLN A 111 25.04 8.46 -0.10
C GLN A 111 24.93 8.00 -1.55
N VAL A 112 23.80 7.32 -1.86
CA VAL A 112 23.43 6.93 -3.21
C VAL A 112 22.17 7.71 -3.60
N ILE A 113 22.22 8.37 -4.75
CA ILE A 113 21.09 9.14 -5.28
C ILE A 113 20.78 8.64 -6.69
N SER A 114 19.56 8.17 -6.91
CA SER A 114 19.02 7.79 -8.22
C SER A 114 17.92 8.76 -8.61
N MET A 115 18.16 9.53 -9.67
CA MET A 115 17.23 10.56 -10.16
C MET A 115 16.59 10.09 -11.47
N VAL A 116 15.27 9.96 -11.50
CA VAL A 116 14.51 9.63 -12.70
C VAL A 116 14.39 10.87 -13.57
N MET A 117 14.97 10.84 -14.76
CA MET A 117 15.06 11.99 -15.68
C MET A 117 14.15 11.83 -16.91
N SER A 118 13.78 10.61 -17.27
CA SER A 118 12.76 10.26 -18.27
C SER A 118 12.08 8.98 -17.80
N ASN A 119 10.78 8.84 -18.02
CA ASN A 119 10.01 7.71 -17.54
C ASN A 119 9.12 7.14 -18.64
N ASP A 120 9.37 5.88 -18.97
CA ASP A 120 8.52 5.01 -19.79
C ASP A 120 7.81 4.04 -18.83
N PRO A 121 6.48 4.05 -18.76
CA PRO A 121 5.75 3.16 -17.84
C PRO A 121 6.01 1.67 -18.03
N ASP A 122 6.35 1.24 -19.26
CA ASP A 122 6.67 -0.15 -19.58
C ASP A 122 8.12 -0.56 -19.22
N CYS A 123 8.97 0.42 -18.85
CA CYS A 123 10.37 0.21 -18.51
C CYS A 123 10.63 0.74 -17.10
N THR A 124 10.46 -0.11 -16.07
CA THR A 124 10.45 0.28 -14.67
C THR A 124 11.67 1.08 -14.24
N SER A 125 11.46 2.29 -13.77
CA SER A 125 12.50 3.19 -13.30
C SER A 125 13.18 2.69 -12.02
N GLU A 126 12.49 1.92 -11.18
CA GLU A 126 13.02 1.33 -9.95
C GLU A 126 14.10 0.28 -10.24
N MET A 127 13.90 -0.57 -11.25
CA MET A 127 14.90 -1.57 -11.65
C MET A 127 16.10 -0.92 -12.35
N ALA A 128 15.86 0.09 -13.20
CA ALA A 128 16.92 0.90 -13.77
C ALA A 128 17.74 1.64 -12.70
N ALA A 129 17.08 2.18 -11.68
CA ALA A 129 17.72 2.84 -10.53
C ALA A 129 18.55 1.86 -9.68
N MET A 130 18.07 0.64 -9.48
CA MET A 130 18.80 -0.40 -8.75
C MET A 130 20.09 -0.79 -9.47
N VAL A 131 20.03 -1.07 -10.77
CA VAL A 131 21.20 -1.35 -11.60
C VAL A 131 22.16 -0.15 -11.60
N GLY A 132 21.63 1.06 -11.74
CA GLY A 132 22.43 2.28 -11.71
C GLY A 132 23.12 2.52 -10.37
N SER A 133 22.42 2.33 -9.26
CA SER A 133 22.96 2.46 -7.90
C SER A 133 24.08 1.46 -7.64
N SER A 134 23.85 0.19 -8.04
CA SER A 134 24.84 -0.88 -7.96
C SER A 134 26.09 -0.54 -8.77
N LEU A 135 25.94 -0.14 -10.02
CA LEU A 135 27.07 0.22 -10.88
C LEU A 135 27.81 1.46 -10.40
N ALA A 136 27.09 2.50 -9.94
CA ALA A 136 27.74 3.70 -9.41
C ALA A 136 28.65 3.38 -8.22
N LEU A 137 28.24 2.46 -7.35
CA LEU A 137 29.07 1.95 -6.26
C LEU A 137 30.21 1.05 -6.77
N ALA A 138 29.90 0.10 -7.64
CA ALA A 138 30.85 -0.90 -8.11
C ALA A 138 32.02 -0.29 -8.91
N ILE A 139 31.75 0.71 -9.78
CA ILE A 139 32.80 1.41 -10.55
C ILE A 139 33.52 2.48 -9.74
N SER A 140 33.03 2.86 -8.54
CA SER A 140 33.66 3.86 -7.67
C SER A 140 34.83 3.27 -6.87
N ASP A 141 35.55 4.14 -6.18
CA ASP A 141 36.54 3.79 -5.20
C ASP A 141 35.99 3.48 -3.80
N ILE A 142 34.65 3.48 -3.63
CA ILE A 142 33.96 3.11 -2.38
C ILE A 142 34.06 1.60 -2.17
N PRO A 143 34.38 1.11 -0.94
CA PRO A 143 34.48 -0.33 -0.64
C PRO A 143 33.09 -0.97 -0.66
N PHE A 144 32.74 -1.56 -1.77
CA PHE A 144 31.47 -2.20 -2.04
C PHE A 144 31.74 -3.56 -2.70
N ASP A 145 31.25 -4.63 -2.09
CA ASP A 145 31.41 -6.01 -2.54
C ASP A 145 30.24 -6.47 -3.43
N GLY A 146 29.92 -5.64 -4.44
CA GLY A 146 28.94 -5.92 -5.48
C GLY A 146 29.61 -6.24 -6.82
N PRO A 147 28.81 -6.31 -7.90
CA PRO A 147 27.51 -5.69 -8.08
C PRO A 147 26.31 -6.50 -7.57
N ILE A 148 25.20 -5.80 -7.42
CA ILE A 148 23.87 -6.39 -7.22
C ILE A 148 22.96 -6.04 -8.41
N ALA A 149 21.88 -6.81 -8.58
CA ALA A 149 20.81 -6.46 -9.50
C ALA A 149 19.45 -6.86 -8.92
N GLY A 150 18.38 -6.34 -9.53
CA GLY A 150 17.04 -6.75 -9.24
C GLY A 150 16.21 -6.84 -10.51
N VAL A 151 15.16 -7.65 -10.46
CA VAL A 151 14.16 -7.80 -11.52
C VAL A 151 12.76 -7.78 -10.94
N GLN A 152 11.79 -7.38 -11.75
CA GLN A 152 10.39 -7.66 -11.49
C GLN A 152 10.00 -8.97 -12.17
N VAL A 153 9.17 -9.78 -11.50
CA VAL A 153 8.63 -11.03 -12.05
C VAL A 153 7.11 -10.98 -11.95
N GLY A 154 6.46 -11.16 -13.08
CA GLY A 154 5.02 -11.40 -13.21
C GLY A 154 4.73 -12.87 -13.45
N TYR A 155 3.47 -13.29 -13.24
CA TYR A 155 2.98 -14.63 -13.53
C TYR A 155 1.63 -14.55 -14.23
N ILE A 156 1.61 -14.95 -15.50
CA ILE A 156 0.46 -14.81 -16.39
C ILE A 156 0.26 -16.15 -17.13
N ASP A 157 -0.93 -16.71 -17.08
CA ASP A 157 -1.31 -17.94 -17.79
C ASP A 157 -0.35 -19.13 -17.57
N GLY A 158 0.26 -19.21 -16.40
CA GLY A 158 1.19 -20.29 -16.03
C GLY A 158 2.65 -20.03 -16.39
N GLU A 159 2.99 -18.85 -16.93
CA GLU A 159 4.35 -18.48 -17.34
C GLU A 159 4.89 -17.30 -16.52
N PHE A 160 6.18 -17.35 -16.15
CA PHE A 160 6.88 -16.25 -15.52
C PHE A 160 7.40 -15.26 -16.57
N ILE A 161 7.23 -13.98 -16.29
CA ILE A 161 7.64 -12.87 -17.17
C ILE A 161 8.55 -11.92 -16.39
N VAL A 162 9.72 -11.60 -16.98
CA VAL A 162 10.66 -10.63 -16.42
C VAL A 162 10.28 -9.22 -16.81
N ASN A 163 10.28 -8.30 -15.85
CA ASN A 163 9.96 -6.90 -16.05
C ASN A 163 8.70 -6.70 -16.90
N PRO A 164 7.53 -7.16 -16.45
CA PRO A 164 6.29 -7.08 -17.23
C PRO A 164 5.96 -5.64 -17.60
N THR A 165 5.36 -5.43 -18.78
CA THR A 165 4.78 -4.15 -19.17
C THR A 165 3.57 -3.80 -18.29
N VAL A 166 3.05 -2.58 -18.39
CA VAL A 166 1.83 -2.17 -17.66
C VAL A 166 0.66 -3.10 -18.01
N GLU A 167 0.46 -3.40 -19.29
CA GLU A 167 -0.59 -4.32 -19.74
C GLU A 167 -0.41 -5.73 -19.16
N GLN A 168 0.80 -6.27 -19.19
CA GLN A 168 1.12 -7.56 -18.61
C GLN A 168 0.93 -7.57 -17.09
N SER A 169 1.34 -6.51 -16.39
CA SER A 169 1.15 -6.36 -14.96
C SER A 169 -0.32 -6.41 -14.56
N ASN A 170 -1.21 -5.79 -15.34
CA ASN A 170 -2.65 -5.80 -15.06
C ASN A 170 -3.28 -7.21 -15.16
N HIS A 171 -2.64 -8.15 -15.86
CA HIS A 171 -3.08 -9.54 -15.98
C HIS A 171 -2.28 -10.51 -15.09
N SER A 172 -1.27 -10.02 -14.41
CA SER A 172 -0.39 -10.84 -13.57
C SER A 172 -1.03 -11.14 -12.22
N THR A 173 -0.88 -12.38 -11.77
CA THR A 173 -1.27 -12.80 -10.41
C THR A 173 -0.15 -12.65 -9.39
N ILE A 174 1.06 -12.31 -9.83
CA ILE A 174 2.23 -12.04 -8.98
C ILE A 174 2.86 -10.71 -9.42
N HIS A 175 3.14 -9.86 -8.44
CA HIS A 175 3.96 -8.65 -8.59
C HIS A 175 5.16 -8.78 -7.66
N LEU A 176 6.20 -9.46 -8.12
CA LEU A 176 7.39 -9.78 -7.34
C LEU A 176 8.56 -8.88 -7.76
N SER A 177 9.21 -8.25 -6.78
CA SER A 177 10.54 -7.69 -6.91
C SER A 177 11.53 -8.57 -6.17
N VAL A 178 12.54 -9.05 -6.85
CA VAL A 178 13.63 -9.85 -6.28
C VAL A 178 14.96 -9.20 -6.60
N ALA A 179 15.87 -9.14 -5.63
CA ALA A 179 17.21 -8.59 -5.80
C ALA A 179 18.27 -9.44 -5.08
N GLY A 180 19.49 -9.40 -5.59
CA GLY A 180 20.60 -10.14 -5.04
C GLY A 180 21.90 -9.92 -5.79
N ASN A 181 22.90 -10.69 -5.42
CA ASN A 181 24.15 -10.83 -6.15
C ASN A 181 24.15 -12.13 -6.99
N LYS A 182 25.28 -12.49 -7.60
CA LYS A 182 25.38 -13.71 -8.42
C LYS A 182 25.16 -15.02 -7.65
N ASP A 183 25.47 -15.00 -6.36
CA ASP A 183 25.49 -16.19 -5.52
C ASP A 183 24.20 -16.32 -4.68
N ALA A 184 23.54 -15.18 -4.40
CA ALA A 184 22.52 -15.10 -3.38
C ALA A 184 21.38 -14.11 -3.69
N ILE A 185 20.19 -14.47 -3.20
CA ILE A 185 19.03 -13.58 -3.10
C ILE A 185 19.15 -12.82 -1.77
N ASN A 186 19.14 -11.48 -1.81
CA ASN A 186 19.28 -10.64 -0.62
C ASN A 186 17.97 -9.95 -0.23
N MET A 187 17.03 -9.82 -1.16
CA MET A 187 15.76 -9.12 -0.93
C MET A 187 14.66 -9.68 -1.80
N VAL A 188 13.50 -9.87 -1.21
CA VAL A 188 12.25 -10.22 -1.90
C VAL A 188 11.15 -9.30 -1.40
N GLU A 189 10.31 -8.82 -2.32
CA GLU A 189 9.10 -8.06 -2.02
C GLU A 189 8.02 -8.38 -3.05
N ALA A 190 6.87 -8.89 -2.60
CA ALA A 190 5.81 -9.31 -3.51
C ALA A 190 4.41 -8.95 -3.01
N GLY A 191 3.54 -8.64 -3.96
CA GLY A 191 2.08 -8.77 -3.85
C GLY A 191 1.62 -9.93 -4.73
N ALA A 192 0.58 -10.64 -4.32
CA ALA A 192 0.06 -11.78 -5.08
C ALA A 192 -1.46 -11.96 -4.87
N LEU A 193 -2.11 -12.58 -5.84
CA LEU A 193 -3.55 -12.85 -5.81
C LEU A 193 -3.80 -14.30 -5.34
N GLU A 194 -3.59 -14.55 -4.03
CA GLU A 194 -3.79 -15.86 -3.39
C GLU A 194 -2.97 -17.00 -4.08
N VAL A 195 -1.71 -16.73 -4.38
CA VAL A 195 -0.83 -17.68 -5.11
C VAL A 195 -0.23 -18.71 -4.15
N PRO A 196 -0.19 -20.01 -4.54
CA PRO A 196 0.46 -21.06 -3.74
C PRO A 196 1.94 -20.77 -3.44
N GLU A 197 2.41 -21.18 -2.28
CA GLU A 197 3.78 -20.97 -1.82
C GLU A 197 4.82 -21.57 -2.78
N GLU A 198 4.53 -22.69 -3.39
CA GLU A 198 5.41 -23.38 -4.36
C GLU A 198 5.63 -22.51 -5.61
N ILE A 199 4.58 -21.86 -6.12
CA ILE A 199 4.68 -20.95 -7.28
C ILE A 199 5.45 -19.68 -6.91
N MET A 200 5.26 -19.16 -5.68
CA MET A 200 6.05 -18.02 -5.18
C MET A 200 7.54 -18.36 -5.12
N LEU A 201 7.89 -19.55 -4.65
CA LEU A 201 9.28 -20.03 -4.62
C LEU A 201 9.87 -20.11 -6.03
N GLU A 202 9.15 -20.71 -6.98
CA GLU A 202 9.61 -20.78 -8.39
C GLU A 202 9.78 -19.38 -9.01
N ALA A 203 8.88 -18.43 -8.73
CA ALA A 203 9.02 -17.05 -9.18
C ALA A 203 10.29 -16.38 -8.64
N ILE A 204 10.61 -16.58 -7.37
CA ILE A 204 11.82 -16.06 -6.72
C ILE A 204 13.08 -16.65 -7.37
N MET A 205 13.10 -17.97 -7.58
CA MET A 205 14.24 -18.65 -8.20
C MET A 205 14.41 -18.24 -9.67
N PHE A 206 13.32 -18.13 -10.42
CA PHE A 206 13.32 -17.62 -11.79
C PHE A 206 13.93 -16.21 -11.86
N GLY A 207 13.51 -15.32 -10.96
CA GLY A 207 14.07 -13.97 -10.88
C GLY A 207 15.57 -13.96 -10.60
N HIS A 208 16.06 -14.86 -9.73
CA HIS A 208 17.49 -14.95 -9.44
C HIS A 208 18.33 -15.36 -10.67
N GLU A 209 17.84 -16.28 -11.49
CA GLU A 209 18.53 -16.64 -12.74
C GLU A 209 18.64 -15.46 -13.72
N GLU A 210 17.64 -14.59 -13.76
CA GLU A 210 17.69 -13.34 -14.56
C GLU A 210 18.65 -12.31 -13.96
N ILE A 211 18.71 -12.20 -12.60
CA ILE A 211 19.67 -11.34 -11.89
C ILE A 211 21.11 -11.69 -12.26
N LYS A 212 21.48 -12.96 -12.29
CA LYS A 212 22.82 -13.41 -12.65
C LYS A 212 23.28 -12.88 -14.01
N LYS A 213 22.37 -12.80 -14.99
CA LYS A 213 22.69 -12.29 -16.34
C LYS A 213 23.04 -10.79 -16.30
N ILE A 214 22.26 -10.00 -15.53
CA ILE A 214 22.52 -8.57 -15.36
C ILE A 214 23.80 -8.31 -14.57
N ILE A 215 24.09 -9.13 -13.56
CA ILE A 215 25.33 -9.08 -12.82
C ILE A 215 26.54 -9.31 -13.73
N ALA A 216 26.51 -10.34 -14.56
CA ALA A 216 27.58 -10.63 -15.53
C ALA A 216 27.83 -9.45 -16.49
N PHE A 217 26.76 -8.75 -16.92
CA PHE A 217 26.89 -7.52 -17.71
C PHE A 217 27.52 -6.38 -16.91
N GLN A 218 27.14 -6.19 -15.64
CA GLN A 218 27.75 -5.18 -14.77
C GLN A 218 29.23 -5.48 -14.50
N GLU A 219 29.61 -6.75 -14.25
CA GLU A 219 31.00 -7.18 -14.02
C GLU A 219 31.91 -6.82 -15.22
N GLN A 220 31.40 -6.96 -16.44
CA GLN A 220 32.16 -6.53 -17.65
C GLN A 220 32.45 -5.03 -17.64
N ILE A 221 31.47 -4.22 -17.25
CA ILE A 221 31.63 -2.75 -17.16
C ILE A 221 32.62 -2.40 -16.06
N VAL A 222 32.49 -3.03 -14.89
CA VAL A 222 33.39 -2.80 -13.73
C VAL A 222 34.83 -3.17 -14.09
N ALA A 223 35.06 -4.27 -14.79
CA ALA A 223 36.38 -4.69 -15.24
C ALA A 223 37.08 -3.65 -16.16
N GLU A 224 36.30 -2.88 -16.93
CA GLU A 224 36.82 -1.89 -17.89
C GLU A 224 37.01 -0.49 -17.29
N VAL A 225 36.10 -0.06 -16.40
CA VAL A 225 36.03 1.34 -15.91
C VAL A 225 36.07 1.46 -14.38
N GLY A 226 36.08 0.34 -13.66
CA GLY A 226 36.13 0.33 -12.21
C GLY A 226 37.41 0.97 -11.67
N LYS A 227 37.28 1.68 -10.56
CA LYS A 227 38.41 2.21 -9.80
C LYS A 227 38.86 1.22 -8.74
N GLU A 228 40.14 1.29 -8.39
CA GLU A 228 40.66 0.60 -7.19
C GLU A 228 39.93 1.09 -5.94
N LYS A 229 39.51 0.17 -5.08
CA LYS A 229 38.81 0.51 -3.83
C LYS A 229 39.73 1.17 -2.84
N LEU A 230 39.26 2.27 -2.24
CA LEU A 230 40.04 2.98 -1.21
C LEU A 230 40.25 2.08 0.02
N PRO A 231 41.46 2.05 0.58
CA PRO A 231 41.68 1.45 1.88
C PRO A 231 40.92 2.25 2.93
N VAL A 232 40.12 1.57 3.73
CA VAL A 232 39.31 2.20 4.80
C VAL A 232 39.68 1.61 6.14
N THR A 233 39.58 2.43 7.17
CA THR A 233 39.76 1.98 8.54
C THR A 233 38.46 1.31 8.98
N LEU A 234 38.52 0.02 9.24
CA LEU A 234 37.39 -0.72 9.83
C LEU A 234 37.47 -0.62 11.36
N PHE A 235 36.35 -0.68 12.00
CA PHE A 235 36.29 -0.85 13.45
C PHE A 235 36.54 -2.32 13.76
N GLU A 236 37.69 -2.59 14.38
CA GLU A 236 38.12 -3.94 14.80
C GLU A 236 38.08 -4.05 16.31
N ILE A 237 37.64 -5.20 16.80
CA ILE A 237 37.58 -5.50 18.23
C ILE A 237 38.98 -5.99 18.69
N ASP A 238 39.48 -5.41 19.78
CA ASP A 238 40.70 -5.88 20.44
C ASP A 238 40.48 -7.21 21.13
N GLU A 239 41.24 -8.22 20.75
CA GLU A 239 41.10 -9.60 21.29
C GLU A 239 41.39 -9.68 22.80
N ALA A 240 42.25 -8.83 23.34
CA ALA A 240 42.56 -8.83 24.77
C ALA A 240 41.40 -8.26 25.59
N ILE A 241 40.79 -7.17 25.14
CA ILE A 241 39.58 -6.60 25.77
C ILE A 241 38.41 -7.61 25.67
N GLN A 242 38.26 -8.25 24.52
CA GLN A 242 37.21 -9.29 24.36
C GLN A 242 37.40 -10.48 25.31
N ALA A 243 38.63 -10.95 25.48
CA ALA A 243 38.95 -12.06 26.39
C ALA A 243 38.70 -11.70 27.85
N ASP A 244 39.05 -10.48 28.27
CA ASP A 244 38.84 -9.99 29.62
C ASP A 244 37.33 -9.87 29.95
N ILE A 245 36.54 -9.24 29.06
CA ILE A 245 35.10 -9.11 29.24
C ILE A 245 34.43 -10.50 29.30
N LYS A 246 34.83 -11.41 28.40
CA LYS A 246 34.33 -12.76 28.37
C LYS A 246 34.59 -13.51 29.66
N ALA A 247 35.79 -13.43 30.17
CA ALA A 247 36.18 -14.05 31.45
C ALA A 247 35.39 -13.47 32.63
N THR A 248 34.99 -12.19 32.55
CA THR A 248 34.30 -11.47 33.63
C THR A 248 32.80 -11.75 33.68
N CYS A 249 32.12 -11.83 32.54
CA CYS A 249 30.64 -11.83 32.55
C CYS A 249 29.96 -12.89 31.65
N GLU A 250 30.68 -13.86 31.06
CA GLU A 250 30.10 -14.85 30.14
C GLU A 250 28.97 -15.66 30.81
N THR A 251 29.18 -16.13 32.03
CA THR A 251 28.17 -16.91 32.77
C THR A 251 26.95 -16.07 33.13
N ASP A 252 27.18 -14.85 33.67
CA ASP A 252 26.10 -13.96 34.10
C ASP A 252 25.27 -13.52 32.88
N MET A 253 25.91 -13.26 31.73
CA MET A 253 25.24 -12.92 30.49
C MET A 253 24.38 -14.09 29.96
N HIS A 254 24.91 -15.31 30.03
CA HIS A 254 24.16 -16.52 29.68
C HIS A 254 22.89 -16.67 30.53
N ASP A 255 23.01 -16.51 31.85
CA ASP A 255 21.87 -16.64 32.76
C ASP A 255 20.86 -15.51 32.57
N ALA A 256 21.31 -14.27 32.31
CA ALA A 256 20.46 -13.14 32.02
C ALA A 256 19.59 -13.35 30.77
N ILE A 257 20.19 -13.89 29.69
CA ILE A 257 19.51 -14.15 28.42
C ILE A 257 18.43 -15.24 28.56
N GLN A 258 18.58 -16.19 29.50
CA GLN A 258 17.59 -17.23 29.76
C GLN A 258 16.34 -16.76 30.52
N THR A 259 16.29 -15.50 30.95
CA THR A 259 15.12 -14.93 31.59
C THR A 259 13.94 -14.85 30.60
N ILE A 260 12.88 -15.57 30.86
CA ILE A 260 11.76 -15.76 29.90
C ILE A 260 10.99 -14.45 29.65
N GLU A 261 10.66 -13.71 30.73
CA GLU A 261 9.90 -12.46 30.63
C GLU A 261 10.77 -11.36 30.02
N LYS A 262 10.25 -10.63 29.03
CA LYS A 262 11.01 -9.65 28.22
C LYS A 262 11.65 -8.55 29.07
N HIS A 263 10.85 -7.83 29.87
CA HIS A 263 11.36 -6.70 30.65
C HIS A 263 12.39 -7.17 31.67
N ALA A 264 12.11 -8.25 32.39
CA ALA A 264 13.06 -8.80 33.35
C ALA A 264 14.34 -9.29 32.65
N ARG A 265 14.27 -9.85 31.45
CA ARG A 265 15.43 -10.23 30.65
C ARG A 265 16.24 -9.00 30.21
N ASP A 266 15.56 -7.99 29.69
CA ASP A 266 16.22 -6.76 29.22
C ASP A 266 16.91 -6.05 30.39
N GLU A 267 16.27 -6.00 31.57
CA GLU A 267 16.87 -5.48 32.81
C GLU A 267 18.06 -6.32 33.30
N ALA A 268 17.95 -7.64 33.25
CA ALA A 268 19.04 -8.55 33.66
C ALA A 268 20.27 -8.40 32.75
N ILE A 269 20.06 -8.37 31.41
CA ILE A 269 21.13 -8.13 30.43
C ILE A 269 21.76 -6.76 30.66
N GLN A 270 20.95 -5.71 30.89
CA GLN A 270 21.46 -4.37 31.14
C GLN A 270 22.26 -4.29 32.43
N ALA A 271 21.81 -4.94 33.50
CA ALA A 271 22.56 -5.00 34.78
C ALA A 271 23.96 -5.62 34.61
N VAL A 272 24.09 -6.71 33.82
CA VAL A 272 25.39 -7.32 33.53
C VAL A 272 26.26 -6.35 32.71
N LYS A 273 25.68 -5.68 31.71
CA LYS A 273 26.40 -4.66 30.93
C LYS A 273 26.89 -3.52 31.81
N ASP A 274 26.01 -2.96 32.64
CA ASP A 274 26.34 -1.82 33.51
C ASP A 274 27.46 -2.16 34.50
N GLN A 275 27.49 -3.38 35.01
CA GLN A 275 28.57 -3.84 35.91
C GLN A 275 29.93 -3.86 35.19
N VAL A 276 30.00 -4.36 33.96
CA VAL A 276 31.24 -4.40 33.16
C VAL A 276 31.65 -2.96 32.80
N ILE A 277 30.69 -2.15 32.33
CA ILE A 277 30.95 -0.75 31.95
C ILE A 277 31.56 0.02 33.15
N ALA A 278 30.92 -0.06 34.33
CA ALA A 278 31.41 0.58 35.54
C ALA A 278 32.84 0.15 35.90
N SER A 279 33.19 -1.10 35.72
CA SER A 279 34.54 -1.62 35.98
C SER A 279 35.60 -0.99 35.05
N TYR A 280 35.27 -0.73 33.78
CA TYR A 280 36.17 -0.05 32.84
C TYR A 280 36.22 1.46 33.06
N GLU A 281 35.11 2.10 33.49
CA GLU A 281 35.05 3.49 33.90
C GLU A 281 35.93 3.75 35.15
N GLU A 282 35.88 2.85 36.15
CA GLU A 282 36.73 2.92 37.35
C GLU A 282 38.24 2.80 37.02
N GLN A 283 38.59 2.13 35.92
CA GLN A 283 39.93 2.01 35.39
C GLN A 283 40.34 3.23 34.52
N GLU A 284 39.49 4.26 34.43
CA GLU A 284 39.70 5.44 33.59
C GLU A 284 39.98 5.10 32.11
N ALA A 285 39.26 4.07 31.56
CA ALA A 285 39.37 3.67 30.17
C ALA A 285 39.03 4.84 29.23
N ASP A 286 39.82 4.97 28.15
CA ASP A 286 39.58 6.02 27.14
C ASP A 286 38.31 5.76 26.29
N ASP A 287 37.86 6.78 25.57
CA ASP A 287 36.66 6.72 24.73
C ASP A 287 36.71 5.60 23.70
N GLU A 288 37.87 5.26 23.17
CA GLU A 288 38.01 4.21 22.15
C GLU A 288 37.85 2.82 22.80
N THR A 289 38.47 2.60 23.94
CA THR A 289 38.30 1.38 24.76
C THR A 289 36.82 1.21 25.18
N MET A 290 36.17 2.28 25.64
CA MET A 290 34.75 2.23 26.00
C MET A 290 33.84 1.85 24.84
N LYS A 291 34.09 2.36 23.63
CA LYS A 291 33.36 1.92 22.43
C LYS A 291 33.55 0.42 22.15
N GLN A 292 34.75 -0.09 22.36
CA GLN A 292 34.98 -1.52 22.20
C GLN A 292 34.23 -2.33 23.24
N VAL A 293 34.19 -1.90 24.50
CA VAL A 293 33.43 -2.55 25.58
C VAL A 293 31.96 -2.67 25.20
N TYR A 294 31.32 -1.58 24.78
CA TYR A 294 29.90 -1.61 24.34
C TYR A 294 29.69 -2.61 23.18
N THR A 295 30.53 -2.54 22.16
CA THR A 295 30.45 -3.41 20.99
C THR A 295 30.65 -4.89 21.35
N ILE A 296 31.59 -5.20 22.23
CA ILE A 296 31.85 -6.57 22.69
C ILE A 296 30.67 -7.12 23.46
N LEU A 297 30.09 -6.34 24.39
CA LEU A 297 28.90 -6.75 25.17
C LEU A 297 27.71 -7.04 24.27
N ASP A 298 27.43 -6.21 23.27
CA ASP A 298 26.36 -6.44 22.28
C ASP A 298 26.65 -7.69 21.43
N LYS A 299 27.88 -7.89 21.02
CA LYS A 299 28.32 -9.08 20.30
C LYS A 299 28.14 -10.36 21.13
N MET A 300 28.44 -10.32 22.43
CA MET A 300 28.25 -11.45 23.34
C MET A 300 26.78 -11.85 23.46
N VAL A 301 25.87 -10.87 23.62
CA VAL A 301 24.43 -11.14 23.61
C VAL A 301 24.02 -11.80 22.28
N LYS A 302 24.49 -11.26 21.16
CA LYS A 302 24.21 -11.81 19.83
C LYS A 302 24.70 -13.26 19.70
N GLU A 303 25.94 -13.52 20.06
CA GLU A 303 26.54 -14.85 19.93
C GLU A 303 25.83 -15.88 20.80
N GLU A 304 25.48 -15.53 22.04
CA GLU A 304 24.82 -16.43 22.98
C GLU A 304 23.37 -16.74 22.56
N VAL A 305 22.57 -15.74 22.17
CA VAL A 305 21.22 -15.98 21.64
C VAL A 305 21.26 -16.88 20.41
N ARG A 306 22.21 -16.66 19.51
CA ARG A 306 22.39 -17.48 18.30
C ARG A 306 22.81 -18.91 18.66
N ARG A 307 23.67 -19.09 19.65
CA ARG A 307 24.08 -20.40 20.14
C ARG A 307 22.91 -21.18 20.71
N GLN A 308 22.13 -20.56 21.61
CA GLN A 308 20.94 -21.21 22.22
C GLN A 308 19.95 -21.68 21.14
N ILE A 309 19.68 -20.86 20.14
CA ILE A 309 18.72 -21.20 19.07
C ILE A 309 19.28 -22.27 18.13
N THR A 310 20.58 -22.25 17.80
CA THR A 310 21.17 -23.20 16.85
C THR A 310 21.59 -24.51 17.48
N GLU A 311 22.12 -24.49 18.69
CA GLU A 311 22.67 -25.66 19.40
C GLU A 311 21.65 -26.29 20.37
N ASP A 312 21.10 -25.47 21.27
CA ASP A 312 20.17 -25.93 22.29
C ASP A 312 18.73 -26.06 21.78
N LYS A 313 18.42 -25.45 20.63
CA LYS A 313 17.07 -25.39 20.02
C LYS A 313 16.02 -24.75 20.94
N ILE A 314 16.45 -23.80 21.76
CA ILE A 314 15.63 -23.05 22.73
C ILE A 314 15.69 -21.56 22.34
N ARG A 315 14.56 -20.91 22.35
CA ARG A 315 14.42 -19.47 22.08
C ARG A 315 14.55 -18.66 23.39
N PRO A 316 14.92 -17.37 23.34
CA PRO A 316 15.08 -16.56 24.54
C PRO A 316 13.86 -16.48 25.46
N ASP A 317 12.66 -16.65 24.92
CA ASP A 317 11.40 -16.69 25.68
C ASP A 317 10.94 -18.11 26.02
N GLY A 318 11.80 -19.11 25.86
CA GLY A 318 11.55 -20.51 26.20
C GLY A 318 10.73 -21.30 25.19
N ARG A 319 10.24 -20.66 24.10
CA ARG A 319 9.49 -21.34 23.05
C ARG A 319 10.37 -22.30 22.24
N LYS A 320 9.72 -23.29 21.62
CA LYS A 320 10.32 -24.11 20.55
C LYS A 320 10.42 -23.30 19.27
N LEU A 321 11.17 -23.83 18.29
CA LEU A 321 11.44 -23.11 17.03
C LEU A 321 10.18 -22.82 16.20
N ASP A 322 9.20 -23.71 16.25
CA ASP A 322 7.92 -23.68 15.50
C ASP A 322 6.74 -23.12 16.31
N GLU A 323 6.96 -22.72 17.56
CA GLU A 323 5.91 -22.28 18.47
C GLU A 323 5.56 -20.80 18.26
N ILE A 324 4.24 -20.53 18.23
CA ILE A 324 3.68 -19.18 18.11
C ILE A 324 3.34 -18.64 19.51
N ARG A 325 3.58 -17.35 19.75
CA ARG A 325 3.16 -16.66 20.98
C ARG A 325 1.65 -16.74 21.19
N PRO A 326 1.15 -16.62 22.42
CA PRO A 326 -0.28 -16.59 22.71
C PRO A 326 -1.01 -15.54 21.87
N LEU A 327 -2.15 -15.91 21.29
CA LEU A 327 -2.95 -15.08 20.42
C LEU A 327 -4.25 -14.63 21.11
N SER A 328 -4.65 -13.38 20.92
CA SER A 328 -5.99 -12.90 21.24
C SER A 328 -6.43 -11.82 20.26
N SER A 329 -7.74 -11.73 20.05
CA SER A 329 -8.34 -10.74 19.14
C SER A 329 -9.63 -10.19 19.75
N GLU A 330 -9.95 -8.94 19.42
CA GLU A 330 -11.19 -8.28 19.78
C GLU A 330 -11.66 -7.38 18.63
N THR A 331 -12.99 -7.24 18.44
CA THR A 331 -13.58 -6.36 17.43
C THR A 331 -14.62 -5.44 18.06
N GLY A 332 -14.86 -4.28 17.46
CA GLY A 332 -15.84 -3.32 17.96
C GLY A 332 -15.41 -2.57 19.23
N LEU A 333 -14.11 -2.47 19.49
CA LEU A 333 -13.56 -1.78 20.67
C LEU A 333 -13.91 -0.28 20.69
N LEU A 334 -13.96 0.36 19.52
CA LEU A 334 -14.20 1.81 19.39
C LEU A 334 -15.60 2.06 18.80
N GLN A 335 -16.50 2.57 19.63
CA GLN A 335 -17.93 2.66 19.33
C GLN A 335 -18.31 3.56 18.13
N ARG A 336 -17.59 4.67 17.92
CA ARG A 336 -17.94 5.65 16.86
C ARG A 336 -17.18 5.43 15.54
N THR A 337 -16.29 4.46 15.48
CA THR A 337 -15.60 4.10 14.23
C THR A 337 -16.51 3.25 13.35
N HIS A 338 -16.12 3.10 12.08
CA HIS A 338 -16.91 2.26 11.18
C HIS A 338 -16.63 0.76 11.42
N GLY A 339 -15.41 0.42 11.86
CA GLY A 339 -14.99 -0.88 12.35
C GLY A 339 -13.65 -0.78 13.03
N SER A 340 -13.39 -1.65 14.01
CA SER A 340 -12.12 -1.72 14.73
C SER A 340 -11.76 -3.15 15.07
N GLY A 341 -10.46 -3.49 14.92
CA GLY A 341 -9.90 -4.78 15.25
C GLY A 341 -8.64 -4.64 16.09
N LEU A 342 -8.62 -5.25 17.25
CA LEU A 342 -7.46 -5.40 18.11
C LEU A 342 -6.90 -6.81 17.92
N PHE A 343 -5.61 -6.90 17.63
CA PHE A 343 -4.90 -8.17 17.54
C PHE A 343 -3.67 -8.15 18.44
N THR A 344 -3.56 -9.15 19.29
CA THR A 344 -2.45 -9.30 20.23
C THR A 344 -1.77 -10.64 20.03
N ARG A 345 -0.44 -10.63 19.97
CA ARG A 345 0.41 -11.80 19.87
C ARG A 345 1.56 -11.67 20.85
N GLY A 346 1.44 -12.32 22.01
CA GLY A 346 2.33 -12.12 23.14
C GLY A 346 2.39 -10.63 23.52
N GLN A 347 3.58 -10.04 23.45
CA GLN A 347 3.85 -8.63 23.73
C GLN A 347 3.92 -7.78 22.45
N THR A 348 3.12 -8.14 21.45
CA THR A 348 2.92 -7.33 20.24
C THR A 348 1.44 -7.10 20.05
N GLN A 349 1.02 -5.84 20.06
CA GLN A 349 -0.39 -5.46 19.95
C GLN A 349 -0.59 -4.38 18.89
N ALA A 350 -1.56 -4.59 18.01
CA ALA A 350 -1.97 -3.64 16.98
C ALA A 350 -3.48 -3.42 17.04
N LEU A 351 -3.90 -2.16 17.03
CA LEU A 351 -5.29 -1.73 16.91
C LEU A 351 -5.49 -1.09 15.54
N SER A 352 -6.30 -1.69 14.70
CA SER A 352 -6.63 -1.14 13.39
C SER A 352 -8.05 -0.60 13.35
N ILE A 353 -8.22 0.53 12.68
CA ILE A 353 -9.48 1.23 12.51
C ILE A 353 -9.79 1.30 11.01
N CYS A 354 -10.96 0.79 10.63
CA CYS A 354 -11.48 0.89 9.28
C CYS A 354 -12.43 2.08 9.17
N THR A 355 -12.22 2.90 8.15
CA THR A 355 -13.10 4.01 7.78
C THR A 355 -13.57 3.82 6.35
N LEU A 356 -14.87 3.91 6.14
CA LEU A 356 -15.52 3.84 4.84
C LEU A 356 -15.85 5.25 4.37
N GLY A 357 -15.48 5.59 3.15
CA GLY A 357 -15.75 6.87 2.50
C GLY A 357 -16.56 6.70 1.22
N ALA A 358 -17.05 7.80 0.64
CA ALA A 358 -17.63 7.84 -0.69
C ALA A 358 -16.56 7.55 -1.76
N LEU A 359 -16.95 7.27 -3.00
CA LEU A 359 -16.00 7.00 -4.10
C LEU A 359 -15.09 8.18 -4.36
N GLY A 360 -15.55 9.41 -4.23
CA GLY A 360 -14.73 10.62 -4.38
C GLY A 360 -13.68 10.84 -3.27
N ASP A 361 -13.69 10.04 -2.19
CA ASP A 361 -12.68 10.13 -1.09
C ASP A 361 -11.38 9.37 -1.40
N VAL A 362 -11.18 8.91 -2.63
CA VAL A 362 -9.95 8.23 -3.08
C VAL A 362 -8.71 9.10 -2.89
N GLN A 363 -7.58 8.46 -2.61
CA GLN A 363 -6.30 9.17 -2.63
C GLN A 363 -5.92 9.50 -4.08
N ILE A 364 -5.71 10.77 -4.39
CA ILE A 364 -5.18 11.20 -5.69
C ILE A 364 -3.67 11.00 -5.73
N ILE A 365 -3.19 10.37 -6.80
CA ILE A 365 -1.78 10.08 -7.03
C ILE A 365 -1.26 11.00 -8.14
N ASP A 366 -0.36 11.91 -7.81
CA ASP A 366 0.33 12.80 -8.77
C ASP A 366 1.80 12.36 -8.86
N GLY A 367 2.06 11.30 -9.63
CA GLY A 367 3.36 10.66 -9.76
C GLY A 367 3.77 10.39 -11.20
N LEU A 368 4.85 9.62 -11.38
CA LEU A 368 5.38 9.22 -12.70
C LEU A 368 4.59 8.04 -13.31
N GLY A 369 3.88 7.27 -12.49
CA GLY A 369 3.12 6.10 -12.92
C GLY A 369 1.84 6.44 -13.68
N VAL A 370 1.15 5.38 -14.11
CA VAL A 370 -0.15 5.46 -14.79
C VAL A 370 -1.32 5.53 -13.82
N GLU A 371 -1.12 5.17 -12.56
CA GLU A 371 -2.12 5.24 -11.51
C GLU A 371 -2.41 6.69 -11.16
N GLU A 372 -3.69 7.07 -11.17
CA GLU A 372 -4.16 8.42 -10.84
C GLU A 372 -4.84 8.49 -9.48
N SER A 373 -5.31 7.36 -8.96
CA SER A 373 -5.98 7.30 -7.66
C SER A 373 -5.87 5.92 -7.02
N LYS A 374 -6.11 5.87 -5.71
CA LYS A 374 -6.11 4.66 -4.90
C LYS A 374 -7.35 4.62 -4.01
N ARG A 375 -8.18 3.57 -4.14
CA ARG A 375 -9.43 3.37 -3.39
C ARG A 375 -9.22 2.68 -2.04
N PHE A 376 -8.23 1.82 -1.92
CA PHE A 376 -7.85 1.17 -0.67
C PHE A 376 -6.56 1.78 -0.14
N MET A 377 -6.53 2.13 1.13
CA MET A 377 -5.38 2.71 1.82
C MET A 377 -5.12 1.98 3.13
N HIS A 378 -3.88 1.61 3.38
CA HIS A 378 -3.46 1.04 4.66
C HIS A 378 -2.31 1.85 5.25
N HIS A 379 -2.56 2.54 6.35
CA HIS A 379 -1.59 3.36 7.07
C HIS A 379 -1.16 2.66 8.36
N TYR A 380 0.11 2.81 8.70
CA TYR A 380 0.73 2.19 9.86
C TYR A 380 1.47 3.25 10.68
N ASN A 381 1.19 3.29 11.97
CA ASN A 381 1.81 4.19 12.93
C ASN A 381 2.52 3.39 14.03
N PHE A 382 3.73 3.84 14.38
CA PHE A 382 4.56 3.23 15.41
C PHE A 382 4.97 4.29 16.46
N PRO A 383 4.10 4.61 17.42
CA PRO A 383 4.40 5.58 18.45
C PRO A 383 5.45 5.06 19.45
N GLN A 384 6.27 5.94 20.00
CA GLN A 384 7.39 5.61 20.89
C GLN A 384 6.95 4.82 22.13
N PHE A 385 5.77 5.08 22.68
CA PHE A 385 5.25 4.34 23.82
C PHE A 385 5.09 2.84 23.57
N SER A 386 4.99 2.41 22.30
CA SER A 386 4.85 0.99 21.96
C SER A 386 6.09 0.15 22.33
N VAL A 387 7.22 0.79 22.52
CA VAL A 387 8.48 0.19 23.00
C VAL A 387 8.88 0.72 24.38
N GLY A 388 8.01 1.51 25.05
CA GLY A 388 8.29 2.08 26.38
C GLY A 388 9.26 3.28 26.36
N GLU A 389 9.47 3.90 25.19
CA GLU A 389 10.38 5.03 25.05
C GLU A 389 9.65 6.36 24.92
N THR A 390 10.40 7.44 25.13
CA THR A 390 9.99 8.80 24.79
C THR A 390 10.70 9.29 23.55
N GLY A 391 10.06 10.15 22.76
CA GLY A 391 10.68 10.69 21.57
C GLY A 391 9.86 11.78 20.90
N PRO A 392 10.42 12.46 19.87
CA PRO A 392 9.75 13.53 19.17
C PRO A 392 8.58 12.98 18.34
N ILE A 393 7.42 13.64 18.41
CA ILE A 393 6.30 13.36 17.52
C ILE A 393 6.61 13.94 16.15
N ARG A 394 6.74 13.06 15.16
CA ARG A 394 7.00 13.40 13.75
C ARG A 394 5.99 12.69 12.85
N GLY A 395 5.92 13.13 11.59
CA GLY A 395 5.19 12.34 10.57
C GLY A 395 5.83 10.96 10.35
N PRO A 396 5.14 10.05 9.63
CA PRO A 396 5.62 8.68 9.44
C PRO A 396 7.01 8.65 8.79
N GLY A 397 7.89 7.84 9.35
CA GLY A 397 9.21 7.59 8.83
C GLY A 397 9.21 6.56 7.69
N ARG A 398 10.39 6.34 7.06
CA ARG A 398 10.53 5.36 5.96
C ARG A 398 10.12 3.94 6.38
N ARG A 399 10.35 3.55 7.63
CA ARG A 399 9.98 2.22 8.14
C ARG A 399 8.45 2.07 8.25
N GLU A 400 7.78 3.08 8.78
CA GLU A 400 6.32 3.09 8.93
C GLU A 400 5.63 3.06 7.57
N ILE A 401 6.11 3.83 6.60
CA ILE A 401 5.62 3.80 5.20
C ILE A 401 5.81 2.41 4.59
N GLY A 402 6.97 1.79 4.79
CA GLY A 402 7.24 0.42 4.29
C GLY A 402 6.33 -0.64 4.90
N HIS A 403 6.06 -0.56 6.22
CA HIS A 403 5.13 -1.47 6.90
C HIS A 403 3.68 -1.24 6.48
N GLY A 404 3.28 0.02 6.28
CA GLY A 404 1.97 0.38 5.74
C GLY A 404 1.74 -0.22 4.34
N ALA A 405 2.70 -0.04 3.44
CA ALA A 405 2.65 -0.57 2.08
C ALA A 405 2.65 -2.11 2.03
N LEU A 406 3.35 -2.79 2.94
CA LEU A 406 3.27 -4.25 3.06
C LEU A 406 1.86 -4.71 3.44
N GLY A 407 1.23 -4.03 4.43
CA GLY A 407 -0.15 -4.30 4.83
C GLY A 407 -1.14 -4.02 3.71
N GLU A 408 -0.94 -2.95 2.95
CA GLU A 408 -1.76 -2.59 1.80
C GLU A 408 -1.73 -3.69 0.73
N ARG A 409 -0.55 -4.09 0.29
CA ARG A 409 -0.38 -5.20 -0.68
C ARG A 409 -0.98 -6.51 -0.19
N ALA A 410 -0.83 -6.82 1.10
CA ALA A 410 -1.37 -8.04 1.67
C ALA A 410 -2.90 -8.11 1.63
N LEU A 411 -3.56 -6.98 1.79
CA LEU A 411 -5.02 -6.88 1.90
C LEU A 411 -5.69 -6.53 0.58
N GLU A 412 -5.02 -5.85 -0.34
CA GLU A 412 -5.57 -5.41 -1.62
C GLU A 412 -6.16 -6.56 -2.45
N ALA A 413 -5.51 -7.74 -2.43
CA ALA A 413 -5.98 -8.93 -3.12
C ALA A 413 -7.39 -9.39 -2.72
N VAL A 414 -7.81 -9.08 -1.50
CA VAL A 414 -9.10 -9.52 -0.93
C VAL A 414 -10.13 -8.39 -0.84
N ILE A 415 -9.78 -7.17 -1.22
CA ILE A 415 -10.74 -6.06 -1.28
C ILE A 415 -11.80 -6.38 -2.34
N PRO A 416 -13.11 -6.21 -2.04
CA PRO A 416 -14.17 -6.43 -3.00
C PRO A 416 -14.11 -5.42 -4.15
N ASP A 417 -14.57 -5.84 -5.33
CA ASP A 417 -14.67 -4.95 -6.48
C ASP A 417 -15.61 -3.77 -6.17
N GLU A 418 -15.36 -2.64 -6.82
CA GLU A 418 -16.15 -1.42 -6.66
C GLU A 418 -17.63 -1.63 -6.98
N SER A 419 -17.94 -2.45 -7.99
CA SER A 419 -19.32 -2.82 -8.35
C SER A 419 -20.06 -3.59 -7.26
N VAL A 420 -19.34 -4.27 -6.36
CA VAL A 420 -19.90 -5.03 -5.23
C VAL A 420 -19.95 -4.17 -3.97
N PHE A 421 -18.93 -3.38 -3.73
CA PHE A 421 -18.80 -2.55 -2.53
C PHE A 421 -18.21 -1.17 -2.91
N PRO A 422 -19.06 -0.20 -3.30
CA PRO A 422 -18.65 1.09 -3.88
C PRO A 422 -18.17 2.09 -2.82
N TYR A 423 -17.22 1.68 -1.98
CA TYR A 423 -16.65 2.52 -0.94
C TYR A 423 -15.14 2.72 -1.14
N THR A 424 -14.64 3.89 -0.83
CA THR A 424 -13.24 4.11 -0.50
C THR A 424 -12.99 3.55 0.90
N ILE A 425 -11.95 2.74 1.07
CA ILE A 425 -11.65 2.03 2.31
C ILE A 425 -10.29 2.53 2.83
N ARG A 426 -10.27 3.05 4.04
CA ARG A 426 -9.03 3.44 4.72
C ARG A 426 -8.88 2.68 6.02
N CYS A 427 -7.81 1.88 6.16
CA CYS A 427 -7.40 1.25 7.41
C CYS A 427 -6.21 2.02 7.99
N VAL A 428 -6.28 2.32 9.29
CA VAL A 428 -5.16 2.89 10.05
C VAL A 428 -4.84 1.94 11.18
N SER A 429 -3.60 1.46 11.21
CA SER A 429 -3.11 0.54 12.24
C SER A 429 -2.19 1.27 13.21
N GLU A 430 -2.57 1.32 14.46
CA GLU A 430 -1.80 1.86 15.58
C GLU A 430 -1.11 0.72 16.33
N VAL A 431 0.21 0.73 16.40
CA VAL A 431 0.96 -0.23 17.21
C VAL A 431 0.94 0.22 18.66
N LEU A 432 0.31 -0.57 19.52
CA LEU A 432 0.16 -0.22 20.94
C LEU A 432 1.29 -0.82 21.79
N GLU A 433 1.81 -2.00 21.39
CA GLU A 433 2.92 -2.67 22.06
C GLU A 433 3.75 -3.44 21.01
N SER A 434 5.09 -3.44 21.16
CA SER A 434 5.99 -4.05 20.21
C SER A 434 7.04 -4.97 20.83
N ASN A 435 7.01 -6.21 20.42
CA ASN A 435 8.11 -7.17 20.57
C ASN A 435 8.31 -7.96 19.27
N GLY A 436 8.52 -7.23 18.15
CA GLY A 436 8.71 -7.80 16.82
C GLY A 436 7.43 -8.16 16.08
N SER A 437 7.53 -8.25 14.76
CA SER A 437 6.45 -8.66 13.84
C SER A 437 5.19 -7.77 13.87
N THR A 438 5.33 -6.48 14.16
CA THR A 438 4.23 -5.53 14.27
C THR A 438 3.47 -5.32 12.94
N SER A 439 4.16 -5.36 11.80
CA SER A 439 3.53 -5.26 10.48
C SER A 439 2.57 -6.42 10.20
N GLN A 440 2.91 -7.64 10.66
CA GLN A 440 2.04 -8.80 10.50
C GLN A 440 0.85 -8.75 11.47
N ALA A 441 1.05 -8.23 12.68
CA ALA A 441 -0.04 -7.94 13.59
C ALA A 441 -1.00 -6.88 13.03
N SER A 442 -0.49 -5.86 12.35
CA SER A 442 -1.31 -4.83 11.71
C SER A 442 -2.19 -5.38 10.57
N ILE A 443 -1.69 -6.35 9.80
CA ILE A 443 -2.47 -7.05 8.76
C ILE A 443 -3.63 -7.82 9.40
N CYS A 444 -3.36 -8.58 10.45
CA CYS A 444 -4.39 -9.33 11.19
C CYS A 444 -5.45 -8.39 11.79
N ALA A 445 -5.02 -7.33 12.46
CA ALA A 445 -5.91 -6.33 13.04
C ALA A 445 -6.77 -5.61 11.97
N SER A 446 -6.17 -5.27 10.81
CA SER A 446 -6.88 -4.60 9.72
C SER A 446 -7.88 -5.52 9.02
N THR A 447 -7.57 -6.82 8.88
CA THR A 447 -8.54 -7.82 8.43
C THR A 447 -9.77 -7.83 9.34
N LEU A 448 -9.56 -7.91 10.66
CA LEU A 448 -10.64 -7.89 11.64
C LEU A 448 -11.41 -6.55 11.63
N ALA A 449 -10.72 -5.42 11.51
CA ALA A 449 -11.35 -4.09 11.44
C ALA A 449 -12.24 -3.93 10.21
N MET A 450 -11.82 -4.43 9.05
CA MET A 450 -12.63 -4.41 7.83
C MET A 450 -13.82 -5.35 7.93
N MET A 451 -13.65 -6.54 8.49
CA MET A 451 -14.75 -7.48 8.75
C MET A 451 -15.76 -6.89 9.75
N ASP A 452 -15.29 -6.21 10.79
CA ASP A 452 -16.14 -5.51 11.77
C ASP A 452 -16.89 -4.32 11.14
N ALA A 453 -16.26 -3.65 10.18
CA ALA A 453 -16.91 -2.58 9.39
C ALA A 453 -17.96 -3.09 8.38
N GLY A 454 -18.08 -4.40 8.19
CA GLY A 454 -18.98 -5.00 7.21
C GLY A 454 -18.46 -4.98 5.78
N VAL A 455 -17.16 -4.82 5.56
CA VAL A 455 -16.55 -4.97 4.23
C VAL A 455 -16.60 -6.44 3.81
N PRO A 456 -17.25 -6.80 2.69
CA PRO A 456 -17.37 -8.17 2.24
C PRO A 456 -16.05 -8.64 1.59
N LEU A 457 -15.01 -8.84 2.41
CA LEU A 457 -13.71 -9.32 1.93
C LEU A 457 -13.87 -10.64 1.17
N LYS A 458 -13.11 -10.81 0.08
CA LYS A 458 -13.09 -12.07 -0.70
C LYS A 458 -12.63 -13.25 0.16
N ALA A 459 -11.69 -13.02 1.08
CA ALA A 459 -11.23 -13.95 2.11
C ALA A 459 -10.51 -13.19 3.23
N PRO A 460 -10.47 -13.70 4.45
CA PRO A 460 -9.66 -13.13 5.52
C PRO A 460 -8.17 -13.42 5.31
N VAL A 461 -7.33 -12.46 5.69
CA VAL A 461 -5.87 -12.52 5.59
C VAL A 461 -5.24 -12.55 6.97
N ALA A 462 -4.27 -13.44 7.16
CA ALA A 462 -3.39 -13.46 8.33
C ALA A 462 -1.94 -13.28 7.90
N GLY A 463 -1.12 -12.73 8.79
CA GLY A 463 0.29 -12.50 8.57
C GLY A 463 1.17 -13.08 9.65
N ILE A 464 2.34 -13.61 9.25
CA ILE A 464 3.35 -14.19 10.14
C ILE A 464 4.75 -13.73 9.72
N ALA A 465 5.66 -13.59 10.68
CA ALA A 465 7.09 -13.36 10.42
C ALA A 465 7.91 -14.56 10.85
N MET A 466 8.69 -15.05 9.91
CA MET A 466 9.65 -16.15 10.09
C MET A 466 11.05 -15.56 10.24
N GLY A 467 11.93 -16.28 10.94
CA GLY A 467 13.33 -15.93 11.05
C GLY A 467 14.23 -17.09 10.68
N LEU A 468 15.50 -16.78 10.51
CA LEU A 468 16.55 -17.77 10.30
C LEU A 468 17.77 -17.38 11.12
N ILE A 469 18.37 -18.38 11.75
CA ILE A 469 19.72 -18.27 12.30
C ILE A 469 20.56 -19.40 11.71
N LYS A 470 21.67 -19.04 11.07
CA LYS A 470 22.59 -19.95 10.40
C LYS A 470 23.97 -19.85 11.04
N LYS A 471 24.60 -21.00 11.30
CA LYS A 471 25.96 -21.11 11.80
C LYS A 471 26.70 -22.24 11.03
N GLY A 472 27.50 -21.85 10.04
CA GLY A 472 28.10 -22.81 9.12
C GLY A 472 27.03 -23.56 8.32
N GLU A 473 27.07 -24.88 8.39
CA GLU A 473 26.06 -25.75 7.74
C GLU A 473 24.77 -25.92 8.56
N TYR A 474 24.77 -25.52 9.84
CA TYR A 474 23.60 -25.62 10.71
C TYR A 474 22.73 -24.40 10.60
N TYR A 475 21.42 -24.61 10.58
CA TYR A 475 20.45 -23.53 10.61
C TYR A 475 19.22 -23.87 11.45
N SER A 476 18.50 -22.86 11.85
CA SER A 476 17.21 -22.96 12.54
C SER A 476 16.25 -21.94 11.95
N ILE A 477 15.10 -22.43 11.48
CA ILE A 477 13.99 -21.59 11.04
C ILE A 477 13.07 -21.36 12.23
N LEU A 478 12.69 -20.10 12.45
CA LEU A 478 11.88 -19.66 13.59
C LEU A 478 10.52 -19.21 13.10
N THR A 479 9.46 -19.74 13.70
CA THR A 479 8.08 -19.28 13.49
C THR A 479 7.74 -18.18 14.48
N ASP A 480 7.13 -17.10 14.02
CA ASP A 480 6.71 -15.96 14.84
C ASP A 480 7.88 -15.34 15.64
N ILE A 481 8.79 -14.68 14.94
CA ILE A 481 9.95 -14.05 15.55
C ILE A 481 9.59 -12.88 16.46
N GLN A 482 10.28 -12.75 17.57
CA GLN A 482 10.26 -11.60 18.45
C GLN A 482 11.38 -10.59 18.11
N GLY A 483 11.36 -9.40 18.74
CA GLY A 483 12.27 -8.31 18.41
C GLY A 483 13.75 -8.65 18.49
N MET A 484 14.18 -9.44 19.50
CA MET A 484 15.56 -9.88 19.64
C MET A 484 15.98 -10.82 18.50
N GLU A 485 15.11 -11.72 18.08
CA GLU A 485 15.35 -12.67 16.99
C GLU A 485 15.37 -11.99 15.61
N ASP A 486 14.53 -10.97 15.41
CA ASP A 486 14.56 -10.10 14.23
C ASP A 486 15.90 -9.35 14.15
N HIS A 487 16.32 -8.74 15.27
CA HIS A 487 17.54 -7.93 15.29
C HIS A 487 18.82 -8.77 15.12
N LEU A 488 18.92 -9.90 15.81
CA LEU A 488 20.11 -10.76 15.86
C LEU A 488 20.15 -11.89 14.83
N GLY A 489 19.00 -12.13 14.14
CA GLY A 489 18.86 -13.17 13.12
C GLY A 489 19.46 -12.81 11.76
N ASP A 490 19.51 -13.80 10.88
CA ASP A 490 20.08 -13.73 9.53
C ASP A 490 19.04 -13.47 8.44
N MET A 491 17.77 -13.72 8.75
CA MET A 491 16.64 -13.49 7.86
C MET A 491 15.43 -12.98 8.64
N ASP A 492 14.74 -11.99 8.09
CA ASP A 492 13.39 -11.57 8.45
C ASP A 492 12.49 -11.85 7.25
N PHE A 493 11.58 -12.82 7.37
CA PHE A 493 10.73 -13.27 6.29
C PHE A 493 9.26 -13.17 6.68
N LYS A 494 8.57 -12.19 6.12
CA LYS A 494 7.17 -11.89 6.36
C LYS A 494 6.31 -12.51 5.28
N VAL A 495 5.30 -13.28 5.68
CA VAL A 495 4.36 -13.96 4.78
C VAL A 495 2.94 -13.62 5.21
N ALA A 496 2.17 -13.03 4.32
CA ALA A 496 0.75 -12.80 4.51
C ALA A 496 -0.07 -13.53 3.44
N GLY A 497 -1.28 -13.94 3.79
CA GLY A 497 -2.16 -14.62 2.85
C GLY A 497 -3.44 -15.14 3.47
N THR A 498 -4.27 -15.69 2.61
CA THR A 498 -5.53 -16.36 2.94
C THR A 498 -5.32 -17.86 3.18
N ALA A 499 -6.41 -18.59 3.38
CA ALA A 499 -6.34 -20.06 3.43
C ALA A 499 -5.90 -20.69 2.09
N LYS A 500 -6.09 -20.01 0.96
CA LYS A 500 -5.75 -20.52 -0.37
C LYS A 500 -4.31 -20.30 -0.77
N GLY A 501 -3.74 -19.14 -0.43
CA GLY A 501 -2.39 -18.79 -0.86
C GLY A 501 -1.90 -17.46 -0.33
N VAL A 502 -0.72 -17.11 -0.79
CA VAL A 502 0.00 -15.90 -0.42
C VAL A 502 -0.61 -14.67 -1.08
N THR A 503 -0.72 -13.59 -0.32
CA THR A 503 -1.11 -12.26 -0.82
C THR A 503 0.03 -11.24 -0.75
N ALA A 504 0.98 -11.41 0.18
CA ALA A 504 2.20 -10.61 0.20
C ALA A 504 3.38 -11.37 0.82
N LEU A 505 4.57 -11.10 0.31
CA LEU A 505 5.86 -11.51 0.87
C LEU A 505 6.77 -10.30 1.05
N GLN A 506 7.57 -10.33 2.11
CA GLN A 506 8.72 -9.45 2.26
C GLN A 506 9.83 -10.21 2.96
N MET A 507 11.03 -10.25 2.37
CA MET A 507 12.19 -10.93 2.92
C MET A 507 13.41 -10.03 2.88
N ASP A 508 14.09 -9.96 4.01
CA ASP A 508 15.38 -9.32 4.18
C ASP A 508 16.39 -10.37 4.66
N ILE A 509 17.51 -10.50 3.98
CA ILE A 509 18.59 -11.43 4.28
C ILE A 509 19.83 -10.64 4.63
N LYS A 510 20.50 -11.01 5.71
CA LYS A 510 21.69 -10.34 6.26
C LYS A 510 22.99 -11.16 6.10
N ILE A 511 22.91 -12.27 5.38
CA ILE A 511 24.01 -13.19 5.07
C ILE A 511 24.13 -13.42 3.57
N ASP A 512 25.19 -14.11 3.12
CA ASP A 512 25.53 -14.31 1.71
C ASP A 512 24.56 -15.23 0.93
N GLY A 513 23.34 -15.40 1.43
CA GLY A 513 22.24 -16.04 0.72
C GLY A 513 21.71 -17.30 1.33
N LEU A 514 20.58 -17.71 0.76
CA LEU A 514 19.80 -18.87 1.19
C LEU A 514 19.69 -19.88 0.05
N SER A 515 19.78 -21.14 0.38
CA SER A 515 19.52 -22.22 -0.56
C SER A 515 18.00 -22.34 -0.79
N ARG A 516 17.63 -22.89 -1.96
CA ARG A 516 16.24 -23.21 -2.30
C ARG A 516 15.54 -24.00 -1.18
N ASN A 517 16.22 -24.98 -0.60
CA ASN A 517 15.64 -25.84 0.45
C ASN A 517 15.25 -25.06 1.72
N ILE A 518 16.07 -24.08 2.13
CA ILE A 518 15.77 -23.23 3.29
C ILE A 518 14.53 -22.35 3.00
N LEU A 519 14.42 -21.80 1.80
CA LEU A 519 13.26 -21.01 1.40
C LEU A 519 11.98 -21.84 1.35
N GLU A 520 12.05 -23.06 0.81
CA GLU A 520 10.93 -24.00 0.75
C GLU A 520 10.44 -24.39 2.15
N GLU A 521 11.37 -24.73 3.05
CA GLU A 521 11.08 -25.07 4.43
C GLU A 521 10.46 -23.86 5.16
N ALA A 522 11.01 -22.66 5.00
CA ALA A 522 10.49 -21.43 5.62
C ALA A 522 9.09 -21.10 5.14
N LEU A 523 8.80 -21.22 3.84
CA LEU A 523 7.46 -21.00 3.27
C LEU A 523 6.46 -22.05 3.78
N THR A 524 6.87 -23.32 3.85
CA THR A 524 6.02 -24.41 4.37
C THR A 524 5.67 -24.17 5.83
N GLN A 525 6.65 -23.81 6.65
CA GLN A 525 6.45 -23.52 8.06
C GLN A 525 5.62 -22.24 8.27
N ALA A 526 5.82 -21.21 7.43
CA ALA A 526 5.02 -19.99 7.43
C ALA A 526 3.53 -20.27 7.11
N LYS A 527 3.24 -21.19 6.18
CA LYS A 527 1.87 -21.61 5.86
C LYS A 527 1.17 -22.20 7.09
N VAL A 528 1.84 -23.12 7.80
CA VAL A 528 1.28 -23.73 9.02
C VAL A 528 0.99 -22.66 10.08
N GLY A 529 1.95 -21.77 10.35
CA GLY A 529 1.79 -20.69 11.32
C GLY A 529 0.69 -19.70 10.95
N ARG A 530 0.61 -19.33 9.67
CA ARG A 530 -0.43 -18.44 9.15
C ARG A 530 -1.83 -19.03 9.29
N MET A 531 -1.99 -20.33 9.02
CA MET A 531 -3.27 -21.02 9.19
C MET A 531 -3.71 -21.05 10.66
N HIS A 532 -2.79 -21.26 11.59
CA HIS A 532 -3.07 -21.22 13.03
C HIS A 532 -3.53 -19.82 13.48
N ILE A 533 -2.86 -18.77 13.00
CA ILE A 533 -3.26 -17.37 13.29
C ILE A 533 -4.65 -17.08 12.71
N LEU A 534 -4.90 -17.51 11.48
CA LEU A 534 -6.19 -17.32 10.81
C LEU A 534 -7.34 -18.01 11.57
N GLU A 535 -7.14 -19.23 12.06
CA GLU A 535 -8.10 -19.94 12.89
C GLU A 535 -8.43 -19.17 14.17
N SER A 536 -7.42 -18.63 14.87
CA SER A 536 -7.60 -17.79 16.04
C SER A 536 -8.41 -16.52 15.76
N MET A 537 -8.12 -15.83 14.64
CA MET A 537 -8.87 -14.64 14.22
C MET A 537 -10.33 -14.96 13.93
N LEU A 538 -10.59 -16.05 13.21
CA LEU A 538 -11.95 -16.48 12.83
C LEU A 538 -12.77 -16.99 14.03
N ALA A 539 -12.13 -17.44 15.11
CA ALA A 539 -12.81 -17.73 16.38
C ALA A 539 -13.42 -16.45 17.01
N THR A 540 -12.83 -15.26 16.75
CA THR A 540 -13.36 -13.97 17.23
C THR A 540 -14.45 -13.43 16.30
N LEU A 541 -14.21 -13.43 14.99
CA LEU A 541 -15.16 -12.97 13.97
C LEU A 541 -15.03 -13.85 12.71
N SER A 542 -15.98 -14.79 12.55
CA SER A 542 -15.92 -15.79 11.48
C SER A 542 -16.26 -15.25 10.10
N GLU A 543 -17.12 -14.21 10.04
CA GLU A 543 -17.61 -13.61 8.80
C GLU A 543 -17.72 -12.09 8.97
N PRO A 544 -17.63 -11.29 7.87
CA PRO A 544 -17.91 -9.86 7.93
C PRO A 544 -19.31 -9.58 8.46
N ARG A 545 -19.46 -8.51 9.23
CA ARG A 545 -20.76 -8.09 9.74
C ARG A 545 -21.71 -7.78 8.58
N GLN A 546 -22.95 -8.19 8.72
CA GLN A 546 -24.00 -8.01 7.70
C GLN A 546 -24.48 -6.55 7.58
N LYS A 547 -24.29 -5.76 8.63
CA LYS A 547 -24.69 -4.35 8.67
C LYS A 547 -23.49 -3.46 8.91
N LEU A 548 -23.42 -2.37 8.17
CA LEU A 548 -22.45 -1.30 8.41
C LEU A 548 -22.77 -0.62 9.76
N SER A 549 -21.73 0.00 10.35
CA SER A 549 -21.89 0.89 11.50
C SER A 549 -22.94 1.99 11.22
N GLU A 550 -23.69 2.41 12.23
CA GLU A 550 -24.60 3.54 12.11
C GLU A 550 -23.90 4.86 11.74
N PHE A 551 -22.61 4.96 12.04
CA PHE A 551 -21.79 6.12 11.70
C PHE A 551 -21.16 6.04 10.30
N ALA A 552 -21.16 4.87 9.66
CA ALA A 552 -20.67 4.70 8.31
C ALA A 552 -21.65 5.30 7.28
N PRO A 553 -21.14 5.96 6.22
CA PRO A 553 -21.98 6.43 5.15
C PRO A 553 -22.65 5.24 4.46
N LYS A 554 -23.95 5.39 4.16
CA LYS A 554 -24.72 4.42 3.37
C LYS A 554 -24.84 4.95 1.97
N ILE A 555 -24.50 4.13 0.99
CA ILE A 555 -24.53 4.50 -0.43
C ILE A 555 -25.86 4.02 -1.06
N VAL A 556 -26.57 4.95 -1.67
CA VAL A 556 -27.76 4.70 -2.49
C VAL A 556 -27.35 4.90 -3.95
N ILE A 557 -27.56 3.87 -4.77
CA ILE A 557 -27.26 3.90 -6.20
C ILE A 557 -28.52 4.25 -6.97
N VAL A 558 -28.45 5.24 -7.83
CA VAL A 558 -29.50 5.65 -8.75
C VAL A 558 -29.00 5.52 -10.17
N LYS A 559 -29.70 4.76 -11.01
CA LYS A 559 -29.39 4.64 -12.43
C LYS A 559 -30.31 5.53 -13.24
N ILE A 560 -29.76 6.46 -13.99
CA ILE A 560 -30.50 7.37 -14.87
C ILE A 560 -30.07 7.21 -16.32
N ASN A 561 -30.81 7.83 -17.25
CA ASN A 561 -30.34 7.94 -18.64
C ASN A 561 -29.07 8.79 -18.68
N PRO A 562 -27.96 8.31 -19.28
CA PRO A 562 -26.69 9.04 -19.38
C PRO A 562 -26.84 10.46 -19.93
N ASP A 563 -27.76 10.68 -20.87
CA ASP A 563 -28.02 12.01 -21.46
C ASP A 563 -28.56 13.02 -20.43
N LYS A 564 -29.13 12.53 -19.31
CA LYS A 564 -29.72 13.33 -18.22
C LYS A 564 -28.72 13.74 -17.14
N ILE A 565 -27.50 13.20 -17.16
CA ILE A 565 -26.46 13.55 -16.18
C ILE A 565 -26.23 15.06 -16.18
N ARG A 566 -26.24 15.69 -17.36
CA ARG A 566 -26.09 17.15 -17.50
C ARG A 566 -27.17 17.95 -16.80
N ASP A 567 -28.41 17.42 -16.77
CA ASP A 567 -29.55 18.07 -16.10
C ASP A 567 -29.38 18.00 -14.58
N VAL A 568 -28.85 16.86 -14.06
CA VAL A 568 -28.56 16.68 -12.62
C VAL A 568 -27.39 17.55 -12.18
N ILE A 569 -26.33 17.63 -12.96
CA ILE A 569 -25.14 18.45 -12.65
C ILE A 569 -25.50 19.94 -12.77
N GLY A 570 -26.26 20.31 -13.81
CA GLY A 570 -26.62 21.70 -14.12
C GLY A 570 -25.45 22.54 -14.61
N PRO A 571 -25.70 23.76 -15.12
CA PRO A 571 -24.68 24.67 -15.62
C PRO A 571 -23.63 24.99 -14.56
N GLY A 572 -22.36 24.62 -14.82
CA GLY A 572 -21.25 24.84 -13.88
C GLY A 572 -21.40 24.13 -12.54
N GLY A 573 -22.14 23.00 -12.48
CA GLY A 573 -22.35 22.23 -11.26
C GLY A 573 -23.37 22.82 -10.28
N LYS A 574 -24.11 23.87 -10.65
CA LYS A 574 -25.02 24.58 -9.75
C LYS A 574 -26.15 23.70 -9.20
N GLN A 575 -26.68 22.79 -10.00
CA GLN A 575 -27.83 21.97 -9.60
C GLN A 575 -27.39 20.91 -8.59
N ILE A 576 -26.29 20.19 -8.87
CA ILE A 576 -25.77 19.17 -7.97
C ILE A 576 -25.29 19.78 -6.65
N ASN A 577 -24.62 20.95 -6.69
CA ASN A 577 -24.19 21.65 -5.47
C ASN A 577 -25.39 22.08 -4.61
N LYS A 578 -26.49 22.52 -5.23
CA LYS A 578 -27.72 22.84 -4.49
C LYS A 578 -28.32 21.64 -3.79
N ILE A 579 -28.32 20.46 -4.43
CA ILE A 579 -28.78 19.22 -3.81
C ILE A 579 -27.89 18.87 -2.61
N ILE A 580 -26.55 18.96 -2.77
CA ILE A 580 -25.57 18.71 -1.69
C ILE A 580 -25.78 19.68 -0.52
N GLU A 581 -25.95 20.99 -0.81
CA GLU A 581 -26.22 22.00 0.23
C GLU A 581 -27.53 21.76 0.98
N GLU A 582 -28.62 21.35 0.27
CA GLU A 582 -29.93 21.12 0.87
C GLU A 582 -29.95 19.86 1.73
N THR A 583 -29.22 18.81 1.34
CA THR A 583 -29.32 17.48 1.97
C THR A 583 -28.09 17.08 2.79
N GLY A 584 -26.95 17.74 2.60
CA GLY A 584 -25.69 17.39 3.27
C GLY A 584 -25.07 16.06 2.81
N VAL A 585 -25.57 15.44 1.73
CA VAL A 585 -25.03 14.21 1.17
C VAL A 585 -23.81 14.48 0.27
N LYS A 586 -22.98 13.45 0.02
CA LYS A 586 -22.02 13.45 -1.09
C LYS A 586 -22.69 12.79 -2.31
N ILE A 587 -22.41 13.30 -3.51
CA ILE A 587 -22.94 12.78 -4.76
C ILE A 587 -21.78 12.62 -5.75
N ASP A 588 -21.57 11.39 -6.21
CA ASP A 588 -20.63 11.05 -7.27
C ASP A 588 -21.41 10.58 -8.49
N THR A 589 -20.98 10.94 -9.71
CA THR A 589 -21.67 10.64 -10.97
C THR A 589 -20.73 10.00 -11.96
N GLU A 590 -21.19 8.93 -12.63
CA GLU A 590 -20.46 8.27 -13.70
C GLU A 590 -21.07 8.59 -15.07
N GLN A 591 -20.25 8.50 -16.12
CA GLN A 591 -20.69 8.81 -17.49
C GLN A 591 -21.76 7.85 -18.02
N ASP A 592 -21.87 6.66 -17.46
CA ASP A 592 -22.86 5.64 -17.82
C ASP A 592 -24.26 5.86 -17.22
N GLY A 593 -24.44 6.95 -16.45
CA GLY A 593 -25.71 7.30 -15.80
C GLY A 593 -25.83 6.79 -14.37
N THR A 594 -24.81 6.21 -13.79
CA THR A 594 -24.81 5.80 -12.39
C THR A 594 -24.53 7.00 -11.48
N ILE A 595 -25.33 7.18 -10.44
CA ILE A 595 -25.20 8.21 -9.43
C ILE A 595 -25.12 7.54 -8.07
N TYR A 596 -24.08 7.84 -7.31
CA TYR A 596 -23.88 7.38 -5.94
C TYR A 596 -24.21 8.51 -4.97
N ILE A 597 -25.16 8.28 -4.07
CA ILE A 597 -25.57 9.22 -3.03
C ILE A 597 -25.11 8.64 -1.69
N SER A 598 -24.30 9.37 -0.94
CA SER A 598 -23.63 8.85 0.25
C SER A 598 -23.83 9.77 1.46
N SER A 599 -24.43 9.24 2.53
CA SER A 599 -24.55 9.89 3.86
C SER A 599 -24.80 8.84 4.94
N ALA A 600 -24.40 9.13 6.18
CA ALA A 600 -24.84 8.35 7.34
C ALA A 600 -26.35 8.51 7.61
N ASP A 601 -26.95 9.63 7.21
CA ASP A 601 -28.40 9.92 7.35
C ASP A 601 -29.19 9.35 6.18
N GLU A 602 -29.92 8.26 6.42
CA GLU A 602 -30.74 7.60 5.39
C GLU A 602 -31.90 8.47 4.89
N ALA A 603 -32.44 9.35 5.73
CA ALA A 603 -33.52 10.25 5.32
C ALA A 603 -33.03 11.29 4.31
N MET A 604 -31.79 11.77 4.49
CA MET A 604 -31.15 12.70 3.56
C MET A 604 -30.76 12.03 2.25
N ASN A 605 -30.31 10.77 2.28
CA ASN A 605 -30.10 9.97 1.08
C ASN A 605 -31.40 9.80 0.28
N ALA A 606 -32.48 9.46 0.96
CA ALA A 606 -33.81 9.32 0.31
C ALA A 606 -34.31 10.65 -0.28
N ARG A 607 -34.07 11.77 0.41
CA ARG A 607 -34.43 13.11 -0.08
C ARG A 607 -33.64 13.49 -1.31
N ALA A 608 -32.30 13.29 -1.32
CA ALA A 608 -31.47 13.55 -2.48
C ALA A 608 -31.85 12.69 -3.69
N LYS A 609 -32.10 11.39 -3.45
CA LYS A 609 -32.63 10.48 -4.48
C LYS A 609 -33.91 11.01 -5.10
N GLN A 610 -34.88 11.41 -4.29
CA GLN A 610 -36.15 11.94 -4.77
C GLN A 610 -35.94 13.20 -5.63
N ILE A 611 -35.07 14.13 -5.22
CA ILE A 611 -34.77 15.33 -5.99
C ILE A 611 -34.16 14.96 -7.36
N ILE A 612 -33.24 14.01 -7.39
CA ILE A 612 -32.60 13.54 -8.64
C ILE A 612 -33.65 12.88 -9.55
N GLU A 613 -34.47 11.99 -9.00
CA GLU A 613 -35.54 11.33 -9.75
C GLU A 613 -36.54 12.35 -10.33
N ASP A 614 -36.87 13.39 -9.58
CA ASP A 614 -37.78 14.46 -10.04
C ASP A 614 -37.12 15.29 -11.18
N ILE A 615 -35.82 15.55 -11.14
CA ILE A 615 -35.09 16.28 -12.20
C ILE A 615 -35.09 15.48 -13.51
N VAL A 616 -34.88 14.17 -13.43
CA VAL A 616 -34.74 13.33 -14.64
C VAL A 616 -36.09 12.73 -15.10
N ARG A 617 -37.17 13.00 -14.35
CA ARG A 617 -38.47 12.49 -14.64
C ARG A 617 -38.93 12.89 -16.03
N GLU A 618 -39.42 11.93 -16.80
CA GLU A 618 -40.00 12.16 -18.13
C GLU A 618 -41.45 11.82 -18.14
N ALA A 619 -42.25 12.66 -18.84
CA ALA A 619 -43.61 12.35 -19.11
C ALA A 619 -43.70 11.14 -20.05
N LYS A 620 -44.68 10.27 -19.84
CA LYS A 620 -44.94 9.13 -20.74
C LYS A 620 -46.29 9.26 -21.39
N ALA A 621 -46.35 8.93 -22.68
CA ALA A 621 -47.60 8.89 -23.39
C ALA A 621 -48.56 7.87 -22.75
N GLY A 622 -49.79 8.26 -22.53
CA GLY A 622 -50.82 7.47 -21.86
C GLY A 622 -50.94 7.67 -20.33
N GLU A 623 -49.99 8.34 -19.69
CA GLU A 623 -50.07 8.63 -18.24
C GLU A 623 -50.93 9.86 -17.93
N TYR A 624 -51.49 9.90 -16.71
CA TYR A 624 -52.34 10.99 -16.20
C TYR A 624 -51.53 11.83 -15.22
N TYR A 625 -51.69 13.15 -15.32
CA TYR A 625 -51.06 14.12 -14.45
C TYR A 625 -52.06 15.16 -13.97
N LEU A 626 -51.98 15.55 -12.72
CA LEU A 626 -52.60 16.76 -12.23
C LEU A 626 -51.73 17.94 -12.63
N ALA A 627 -52.15 18.68 -13.64
CA ALA A 627 -51.35 19.75 -14.24
C ALA A 627 -51.89 21.12 -13.84
N THR A 628 -50.98 22.07 -13.61
CA THR A 628 -51.29 23.45 -13.25
C THR A 628 -51.13 24.37 -14.47
N VAL A 629 -52.13 25.18 -14.81
CA VAL A 629 -52.07 26.13 -15.92
C VAL A 629 -51.07 27.25 -15.61
N LYS A 630 -49.95 27.31 -16.32
CA LYS A 630 -48.91 28.34 -16.14
C LYS A 630 -48.99 29.50 -17.14
N ARG A 631 -49.47 29.23 -18.35
CA ARG A 631 -49.60 30.23 -19.40
C ARG A 631 -50.72 29.91 -20.37
N ILE A 632 -51.48 30.90 -20.74
CA ILE A 632 -52.56 30.77 -21.70
C ILE A 632 -52.22 31.47 -22.99
N GLU A 633 -52.43 30.82 -24.13
CA GLU A 633 -52.23 31.30 -25.49
C GLU A 633 -53.49 31.07 -26.32
N LYS A 634 -53.64 31.79 -27.45
CA LYS A 634 -54.84 31.68 -28.32
C LYS A 634 -55.12 30.26 -28.82
N PHE A 635 -54.10 29.41 -28.89
CA PHE A 635 -54.22 28.04 -29.43
C PHE A 635 -54.27 26.96 -28.32
N GLY A 636 -54.15 27.32 -27.04
CA GLY A 636 -54.14 26.38 -25.94
C GLY A 636 -53.50 26.91 -24.67
N ALA A 637 -53.33 26.06 -23.67
CA ALA A 637 -52.68 26.38 -22.42
C ALA A 637 -51.40 25.55 -22.22
N PHE A 638 -50.35 26.18 -21.71
CA PHE A 638 -49.20 25.46 -21.20
C PHE A 638 -49.45 25.09 -19.74
N CYS A 639 -49.48 23.80 -19.47
CA CYS A 639 -49.77 23.27 -18.16
C CYS A 639 -48.53 22.54 -17.62
N GLU A 640 -48.08 22.94 -16.45
CA GLU A 640 -46.99 22.25 -15.75
C GLU A 640 -47.52 20.92 -15.19
N ILE A 641 -47.01 19.82 -15.72
CA ILE A 641 -47.40 18.44 -15.30
C ILE A 641 -46.61 17.96 -14.09
N PHE A 642 -45.39 18.44 -13.93
CA PHE A 642 -44.56 18.37 -12.72
C PHE A 642 -43.46 19.44 -12.80
N PRO A 643 -42.79 19.81 -11.70
CA PRO A 643 -41.87 20.93 -11.64
C PRO A 643 -40.86 20.94 -12.79
N GLY A 644 -40.87 22.04 -13.58
CA GLY A 644 -39.96 22.24 -14.69
C GLY A 644 -40.34 21.57 -16.01
N LYS A 645 -41.49 20.91 -16.10
CA LYS A 645 -41.99 20.28 -17.32
C LYS A 645 -43.38 20.74 -17.69
N ASP A 646 -43.47 21.49 -18.76
CA ASP A 646 -44.70 21.96 -19.32
C ASP A 646 -45.22 21.05 -20.47
N GLY A 647 -46.49 20.84 -20.54
CA GLY A 647 -47.18 20.25 -21.67
C GLY A 647 -48.13 21.21 -22.31
N LEU A 648 -48.38 21.08 -23.61
CA LEU A 648 -49.35 21.86 -24.36
C LEU A 648 -50.71 21.17 -24.29
N LEU A 649 -51.69 21.81 -23.64
CA LEU A 649 -53.10 21.48 -23.72
C LEU A 649 -53.73 22.33 -24.85
N HIS A 650 -53.78 21.75 -26.07
CA HIS A 650 -54.36 22.46 -27.22
C HIS A 650 -55.84 22.78 -26.98
N ILE A 651 -56.34 23.87 -27.56
CA ILE A 651 -57.72 24.35 -27.40
C ILE A 651 -58.78 23.27 -27.73
N SER A 652 -58.52 22.36 -28.70
CA SER A 652 -59.39 21.24 -29.07
C SER A 652 -59.40 20.08 -28.05
N GLU A 653 -58.45 20.06 -27.14
CA GLU A 653 -58.24 19.00 -26.16
C GLU A 653 -58.64 19.40 -24.73
N ILE A 654 -59.21 20.62 -24.54
CA ILE A 654 -59.63 21.11 -23.22
C ILE A 654 -60.90 20.41 -22.74
N GLN A 655 -61.91 20.30 -23.65
CA GLN A 655 -63.18 19.67 -23.36
C GLN A 655 -63.85 19.11 -24.62
N GLU A 656 -64.96 18.40 -24.48
CA GLU A 656 -65.72 17.79 -25.61
C GLU A 656 -66.43 18.83 -26.51
N GLU A 657 -66.91 19.91 -25.88
CA GLU A 657 -67.58 21.01 -26.61
C GLU A 657 -66.56 21.93 -27.23
N ARG A 658 -66.87 22.59 -28.32
CA ARG A 658 -66.02 23.50 -29.03
C ARG A 658 -65.65 24.75 -28.17
N THR A 659 -64.51 24.85 -27.69
CA THR A 659 -64.00 26.04 -26.95
C THR A 659 -63.76 27.18 -27.94
N LYS A 660 -64.28 28.37 -27.71
CA LYS A 660 -64.13 29.57 -28.57
C LYS A 660 -62.87 30.31 -28.20
N GLN A 661 -62.62 30.51 -26.90
CA GLN A 661 -61.41 31.12 -26.34
C GLN A 661 -60.96 30.28 -25.14
N VAL A 662 -59.64 30.11 -24.93
CA VAL A 662 -59.08 29.28 -23.86
C VAL A 662 -59.41 29.86 -22.49
N GLU A 663 -59.48 31.20 -22.41
CA GLU A 663 -59.78 31.95 -21.18
C GLU A 663 -61.26 31.77 -20.73
N ASP A 664 -62.14 31.34 -21.62
CA ASP A 664 -63.54 31.03 -21.24
C ASP A 664 -63.63 29.79 -20.32
N VAL A 665 -62.65 28.91 -20.38
CA VAL A 665 -62.65 27.60 -19.71
C VAL A 665 -61.54 27.41 -18.69
N LEU A 666 -60.39 28.03 -18.90
CA LEU A 666 -59.20 27.89 -18.07
C LEU A 666 -58.68 29.25 -17.58
N LYS A 667 -58.16 29.27 -16.32
CA LYS A 667 -57.48 30.42 -15.73
C LYS A 667 -56.09 30.02 -15.32
N LEU A 668 -55.20 31.02 -15.23
CA LEU A 668 -53.86 30.84 -14.67
C LEU A 668 -53.97 30.31 -13.22
N GLY A 669 -53.22 29.24 -12.94
CA GLY A 669 -53.25 28.57 -11.65
C GLY A 669 -54.29 27.46 -11.49
N ASP A 670 -55.16 27.23 -12.48
CA ASP A 670 -56.12 26.13 -12.43
C ASP A 670 -55.38 24.78 -12.42
N GLU A 671 -55.82 23.89 -11.56
CA GLU A 671 -55.37 22.48 -11.52
C GLU A 671 -56.36 21.59 -12.24
N LEU A 672 -55.90 20.80 -13.18
CA LEU A 672 -56.72 19.91 -13.98
C LEU A 672 -56.05 18.58 -14.23
N LEU A 673 -56.82 17.51 -14.19
CA LEU A 673 -56.33 16.19 -14.56
C LEU A 673 -56.27 16.11 -16.09
N VAL A 674 -55.05 15.80 -16.59
CA VAL A 674 -54.79 15.67 -18.04
C VAL A 674 -54.14 14.34 -18.33
N LYS A 675 -54.32 13.84 -19.54
CA LYS A 675 -53.63 12.65 -20.05
C LYS A 675 -52.61 13.09 -21.09
N VAL A 676 -51.40 12.54 -21.04
CA VAL A 676 -50.39 12.71 -22.10
C VAL A 676 -50.85 11.90 -23.31
N ILE A 677 -51.18 12.54 -24.39
CA ILE A 677 -51.64 11.87 -25.63
C ILE A 677 -50.48 11.54 -26.57
N GLU A 678 -49.46 12.41 -26.60
CA GLU A 678 -48.34 12.26 -27.49
C GLU A 678 -47.14 13.04 -26.95
N ILE A 679 -45.94 12.51 -27.21
CA ILE A 679 -44.68 13.24 -27.06
C ILE A 679 -44.03 13.29 -28.45
N ASP A 680 -43.88 14.50 -29.01
CA ASP A 680 -43.35 14.67 -30.34
C ASP A 680 -41.82 14.39 -30.41
N LYS A 681 -41.30 14.34 -31.64
CA LYS A 681 -39.86 14.08 -31.89
C LYS A 681 -38.92 15.14 -31.30
N GLN A 682 -39.47 16.30 -30.88
CA GLN A 682 -38.73 17.38 -30.22
C GLN A 682 -38.90 17.37 -28.69
N GLY A 683 -39.54 16.31 -28.15
CA GLY A 683 -39.75 16.14 -26.70
C GLY A 683 -40.88 17.02 -26.12
N ARG A 684 -41.74 17.64 -26.97
CA ARG A 684 -42.88 18.45 -26.52
C ARG A 684 -44.04 17.52 -26.16
N VAL A 685 -44.59 17.74 -24.97
CA VAL A 685 -45.69 16.92 -24.41
C VAL A 685 -47.02 17.52 -24.81
N ASN A 686 -47.87 16.74 -25.47
CA ASN A 686 -49.23 17.10 -25.82
C ASN A 686 -50.18 16.48 -24.81
N LEU A 687 -51.06 17.32 -24.24
CA LEU A 687 -51.95 16.95 -23.17
C LEU A 687 -53.41 16.98 -23.70
N SER A 688 -54.24 16.12 -23.11
CA SER A 688 -55.70 16.14 -23.32
C SER A 688 -56.48 15.99 -22.01
N ARG A 689 -57.31 16.95 -21.67
CA ARG A 689 -58.31 16.86 -20.63
C ARG A 689 -59.58 16.21 -21.17
N LYS A 690 -59.89 16.43 -22.46
CA LYS A 690 -61.02 15.85 -23.15
C LYS A 690 -61.06 14.33 -23.05
N VAL A 691 -59.91 13.65 -23.29
CA VAL A 691 -59.79 12.19 -23.15
C VAL A 691 -60.09 11.76 -21.73
N VAL A 692 -59.63 12.47 -20.71
CA VAL A 692 -59.92 12.18 -19.31
C VAL A 692 -61.43 12.24 -19.03
N ILE A 693 -62.09 13.31 -19.49
CA ILE A 693 -63.52 13.47 -19.33
C ILE A 693 -64.36 12.34 -20.03
N GLN A 694 -63.92 11.92 -21.22
CA GLN A 694 -64.50 10.81 -21.96
C GLN A 694 -64.37 9.48 -21.23
N GLU A 695 -63.21 9.16 -20.77
CA GLU A 695 -62.91 7.94 -20.01
C GLU A 695 -63.67 7.89 -18.66
N GLU A 696 -63.84 9.03 -17.98
CA GLU A 696 -64.65 9.13 -16.75
C GLU A 696 -66.12 8.85 -17.02
N LYS A 697 -66.66 9.39 -18.13
CA LYS A 697 -68.06 9.12 -18.55
C LYS A 697 -68.28 7.64 -18.91
N GLU A 698 -67.37 7.03 -19.64
CA GLU A 698 -67.41 5.61 -20.00
C GLU A 698 -67.35 4.72 -18.75
N ARG A 699 -66.51 5.01 -17.78
CA ARG A 699 -66.48 4.30 -16.50
C ARG A 699 -67.75 4.45 -15.69
N ALA A 700 -68.31 5.65 -15.68
CA ALA A 700 -69.62 5.89 -15.02
C ALA A 700 -70.80 5.16 -15.70
N THR A 701 -70.67 4.88 -17.01
CA THR A 701 -71.69 4.16 -17.78
C THR A 701 -71.51 2.64 -17.67
N GLN A 702 -70.31 2.12 -17.51
CA GLN A 702 -69.96 0.70 -17.32
C GLN A 702 -70.13 0.22 -15.87
N GLY A 703 -70.20 1.13 -14.90
CA GLY A 703 -70.44 0.86 -13.47
C GLY A 703 -71.92 0.88 -13.04
N LYS A 704 -72.78 0.97 -14.00
CA LYS A 704 -74.23 0.76 -13.81
C LYS A 704 -74.61 -0.59 -14.49
#